data_6dbe9a8bad6c614734d2e86258331210
#
_entry.id   6dbe9a8bad6c614734d2e86258331210
#
_cell.length_a   1.000
_cell.length_b   1.000
_cell.length_c   1.000
_cell.angle_alpha   90.00
_cell.angle_beta   90.00
_cell.angle_gamma   90.00
#
_symmetry.space_group_name_H-M   'P 1'
#
loop_
_entity.id
_entity.type
_entity.pdbx_description
1 polymer ?
#
loop_
_entity_poly.entity_id
_entity_poly.type
_entity_poly.pdbx_seq_one_letter_code
_entity_poly.pdbx_strand_id
1 'polypeptide(L)'
;MPGPHHARRRPLRILAVAAAVHVSLAVAAGATLAAGFPASETIFPATTRAWISISDFRGLQERFDASPYGQLIADPAMKSFIDHLREQVSKNGKQRLAKLGLTLEDLEKVPGGELAAGAIEIEGGRLATLVLVDTTGHEAEAKELVERISGRLLEQKAVKVTVPNAPPQLTVYELPADPHDVRSEGPARQRRVAFALASQALLVGDDALQVGQALSVLAQGRKDNLTTLEAYGAVKEQCASQVPATAAPIRWFVDPLKFAVAYRTSNPPREKRKGPDYVAILSRQGFDAIKGAGGVVVLGDGGHALRHHSLVYAPPLPGRDPDSVERFDLAARMLRFPNATSLTPPAWVPRDVSGWAAMQWDVKTAFESAESLVDDIVGDKGVFDDVIASLKEDPDGPQIDVEKDLVACLGQRISVITDHVDPIGTDCERLVIAMEAVDEASVAATIAKVMEADSDMQKIDINGQVAWELIDHSMALPKLEVETPGGAVPHVDHDEQDEAHRRRQRLREKDGKLLPHSTVTVAKGHLLIASHRDILERVLAAEEDPASLASSSDLKAVEAELGKFVTAGTSARGFGRDDKSIRPAYDMLRQGEMPKSKSLFAQLLNDMLGDGKPGTVREQRIDGSTLPEFELVRKYFGISGLAMESRSQGWYVVGLSLPRSPQQGQEEEQEVARRPAEPSNR
;
A
#
# COMPACT_ATOMS: atom_id res chain seq x y z
N MET A 1 -22.08 20.94 31.11
CA MET A 1 -21.01 21.51 30.27
C MET A 1 -19.99 20.42 30.04
N PRO A 2 -19.88 19.82 28.87
CA PRO A 2 -18.83 18.90 28.55
C PRO A 2 -17.64 19.67 27.93
N GLY A 3 -16.44 19.39 28.43
CA GLY A 3 -15.18 19.98 27.97
C GLY A 3 -14.72 19.38 26.63
N PRO A 4 -13.84 20.06 25.91
CA PRO A 4 -13.44 19.68 24.55
C PRO A 4 -12.55 18.43 24.54
N HIS A 5 -12.97 17.43 23.80
CA HIS A 5 -12.18 16.23 23.50
C HIS A 5 -10.99 16.59 22.59
N HIS A 6 -9.78 16.49 23.13
CA HIS A 6 -8.54 16.66 22.38
C HIS A 6 -8.29 15.45 21.47
N ALA A 7 -8.41 15.68 20.17
CA ALA A 7 -8.01 14.74 19.13
C ALA A 7 -6.50 14.42 19.21
N ARG A 8 -6.16 13.16 19.42
CA ARG A 8 -4.78 12.64 19.53
C ARG A 8 -4.11 12.66 18.16
N ARG A 9 -3.07 13.45 18.01
CA ARG A 9 -2.25 13.58 16.78
C ARG A 9 -1.11 12.57 16.80
N ARG A 10 -1.13 11.58 15.89
CA ARG A 10 0.02 10.69 15.61
C ARG A 10 0.95 11.30 14.55
N PRO A 11 2.27 11.12 14.63
CA PRO A 11 3.23 11.81 13.77
C PRO A 11 3.33 11.17 12.38
N LEU A 12 2.90 11.88 11.36
CA LEU A 12 3.13 11.64 9.94
C LEU A 12 4.60 11.97 9.54
N ARG A 13 5.59 11.24 10.07
CA ARG A 13 7.00 11.56 9.76
C ARG A 13 7.48 10.97 8.43
N ILE A 14 6.91 9.87 7.97
CA ILE A 14 7.26 9.22 6.70
C ILE A 14 6.50 9.83 5.52
N LEU A 15 5.24 10.20 5.71
CA LEU A 15 4.44 10.88 4.69
C LEU A 15 4.89 12.33 4.41
N ALA A 16 5.61 12.98 5.31
CA ALA A 16 6.14 14.32 5.06
C ALA A 16 7.27 14.33 4.02
N VAL A 17 8.06 13.25 3.91
CA VAL A 17 9.06 13.11 2.84
C VAL A 17 8.39 12.69 1.54
N ALA A 18 7.41 11.80 1.57
CA ALA A 18 6.62 11.40 0.39
C ALA A 18 5.62 12.49 -0.06
N ALA A 19 5.02 13.24 0.88
CA ALA A 19 4.10 14.34 0.55
C ALA A 19 4.82 15.61 0.06
N ALA A 20 6.09 15.82 0.46
CA ALA A 20 6.91 16.89 -0.15
C ALA A 20 7.19 16.62 -1.62
N VAL A 21 7.22 15.35 -2.04
CA VAL A 21 7.37 14.94 -3.45
C VAL A 21 6.05 15.08 -4.25
N HIS A 22 4.89 15.14 -3.59
CA HIS A 22 3.58 15.13 -4.27
C HIS A 22 2.92 16.51 -4.44
N VAL A 23 3.49 17.59 -3.94
CA VAL A 23 2.76 18.89 -3.87
C VAL A 23 3.48 20.06 -4.57
N SER A 24 4.70 19.89 -5.09
CA SER A 24 5.47 21.04 -5.58
C SER A 24 5.89 20.90 -7.02
N LEU A 25 5.01 21.24 -7.93
CA LEU A 25 5.30 21.25 -9.36
C LEU A 25 4.72 22.49 -10.03
N ALA A 26 5.54 23.50 -10.22
CA ALA A 26 5.38 24.50 -11.30
C ALA A 26 6.65 25.36 -11.49
N VAL A 27 7.14 25.33 -12.70
CA VAL A 27 7.82 26.35 -13.52
C VAL A 27 9.36 26.41 -13.55
N ALA A 28 9.82 26.17 -14.76
CA ALA A 28 10.74 26.86 -15.68
C ALA A 28 12.17 26.32 -15.91
N ALA A 29 12.46 26.25 -17.19
CA ALA A 29 13.53 25.61 -17.92
C ALA A 29 14.95 26.19 -17.75
N GLY A 30 15.93 25.30 -17.90
CA GLY A 30 17.32 25.66 -18.15
C GLY A 30 18.28 24.55 -17.76
N ALA A 31 18.60 23.65 -18.70
CA ALA A 31 19.50 22.53 -18.45
C ALA A 31 20.96 22.92 -18.61
N THR A 32 21.80 22.60 -17.60
CA THR A 32 23.22 22.30 -17.79
C THR A 32 23.58 21.11 -16.90
N LEU A 33 24.07 20.04 -17.51
CA LEU A 33 24.62 18.87 -16.84
C LEU A 33 25.78 19.28 -15.93
N ALA A 34 25.58 19.25 -14.62
CA ALA A 34 26.65 19.42 -13.66
C ALA A 34 27.39 18.09 -13.49
N ALA A 35 28.54 17.97 -14.18
CA ALA A 35 29.49 16.89 -13.92
C ALA A 35 30.17 17.18 -12.58
N GLY A 36 29.91 16.38 -11.52
CA GLY A 36 30.75 16.44 -10.34
C GLY A 36 30.13 16.18 -8.98
N PHE A 37 28.80 16.23 -8.81
CA PHE A 37 28.21 15.92 -7.51
C PHE A 37 28.22 14.41 -7.25
N PRO A 38 28.73 13.91 -6.10
CA PRO A 38 28.77 12.48 -5.82
C PRO A 38 27.34 11.94 -5.60
N ALA A 39 27.06 10.79 -6.23
CA ALA A 39 25.75 10.13 -6.10
C ALA A 39 25.42 9.83 -4.63
N SER A 40 24.20 10.16 -4.22
CA SER A 40 23.80 10.11 -2.81
C SER A 40 23.95 8.72 -2.18
N GLU A 41 23.79 7.63 -2.92
CA GLU A 41 24.00 6.26 -2.42
C GLU A 41 25.44 6.01 -1.95
N THR A 42 26.42 6.82 -2.36
CA THR A 42 27.81 6.74 -1.89
C THR A 42 28.03 7.55 -0.60
N ILE A 43 27.09 8.44 -0.26
CA ILE A 43 27.13 9.30 0.91
C ILE A 43 26.39 8.66 2.09
N PHE A 44 25.24 8.06 1.82
CA PHE A 44 24.45 7.37 2.84
C PHE A 44 25.16 6.10 3.34
N PRO A 45 25.24 5.87 4.68
CA PRO A 45 25.92 4.69 5.24
C PRO A 45 25.18 3.37 4.97
N ALA A 46 25.88 2.25 5.10
CA ALA A 46 25.30 0.91 5.02
C ALA A 46 24.24 0.63 6.12
N THR A 47 24.16 1.45 7.16
CA THR A 47 23.09 1.39 8.16
C THR A 47 21.80 2.11 7.73
N THR A 48 21.71 2.58 6.50
CA THR A 48 20.50 3.17 5.92
C THR A 48 19.43 2.10 5.73
N ARG A 49 18.25 2.30 6.33
CA ARG A 49 17.13 1.35 6.30
C ARG A 49 16.03 1.74 5.30
N ALA A 50 15.96 3.02 4.96
CA ALA A 50 15.14 3.49 3.85
C ALA A 50 15.85 4.66 3.16
N TRP A 51 15.75 4.72 1.86
CA TRP A 51 16.37 5.76 1.04
C TRP A 51 15.52 6.03 -0.19
N ILE A 52 15.44 7.30 -0.58
CA ILE A 52 14.82 7.77 -1.80
C ILE A 52 15.70 8.86 -2.40
N SER A 53 15.81 8.86 -3.73
CA SER A 53 16.55 9.87 -4.47
C SER A 53 15.83 10.23 -5.76
N ILE A 54 15.83 11.51 -6.06
CA ILE A 54 15.47 12.07 -7.36
C ILE A 54 16.78 12.52 -7.98
N SER A 55 17.25 11.81 -9.00
CA SER A 55 18.57 12.01 -9.59
C SER A 55 18.73 13.35 -10.31
N ASP A 56 17.64 13.89 -10.82
CA ASP A 56 17.52 15.20 -11.46
C ASP A 56 16.15 15.78 -11.11
N PHE A 57 16.11 16.68 -10.14
CA PHE A 57 14.88 17.25 -9.64
C PHE A 57 14.13 18.09 -10.70
N ARG A 58 14.86 18.86 -11.48
CA ARG A 58 14.26 19.69 -12.54
C ARG A 58 13.76 18.87 -13.71
N GLY A 59 14.58 17.90 -14.16
CA GLY A 59 14.15 16.99 -15.22
C GLY A 59 12.92 16.16 -14.81
N LEU A 60 12.80 15.77 -13.54
CA LEU A 60 11.59 15.13 -13.03
C LEU A 60 10.39 16.08 -13.07
N GLN A 61 10.58 17.35 -12.70
CA GLN A 61 9.55 18.37 -12.72
C GLN A 61 8.99 18.58 -14.15
N GLU A 62 9.89 18.77 -15.12
CA GLU A 62 9.50 18.94 -16.53
C GLU A 62 8.72 17.73 -17.07
N ARG A 63 9.15 16.51 -16.72
CA ARG A 63 8.47 15.28 -17.12
C ARG A 63 7.11 15.11 -16.44
N PHE A 64 7.00 15.50 -15.18
CA PHE A 64 5.72 15.48 -14.49
C PHE A 64 4.75 16.47 -15.12
N ASP A 65 5.16 17.71 -15.37
CA ASP A 65 4.31 18.74 -15.98
C ASP A 65 3.82 18.31 -17.37
N ALA A 66 4.67 17.61 -18.12
CA ALA A 66 4.30 17.05 -19.43
C ALA A 66 3.42 15.80 -19.34
N SER A 67 3.37 15.13 -18.18
CA SER A 67 2.59 13.91 -17.97
C SER A 67 1.08 14.20 -17.85
N PRO A 68 0.20 13.19 -18.05
CA PRO A 68 -1.23 13.33 -17.76
C PRO A 68 -1.52 13.83 -16.33
N TYR A 69 -0.70 13.46 -15.35
CA TYR A 69 -0.86 13.88 -13.96
C TYR A 69 -0.56 15.38 -13.76
N GLY A 70 0.50 15.90 -14.38
CA GLY A 70 0.81 17.32 -14.35
C GLY A 70 -0.25 18.14 -15.08
N GLN A 71 -0.70 17.65 -16.24
CA GLN A 71 -1.80 18.26 -17.00
C GLN A 71 -3.12 18.28 -16.22
N LEU A 72 -3.44 17.20 -15.46
CA LEU A 72 -4.58 17.16 -14.54
C LEU A 72 -4.50 18.28 -13.51
N ILE A 73 -3.34 18.43 -12.83
CA ILE A 73 -3.14 19.46 -11.82
C ILE A 73 -3.23 20.87 -12.42
N ALA A 74 -2.77 21.05 -13.65
CA ALA A 74 -2.80 22.33 -14.36
C ALA A 74 -4.17 22.64 -15.02
N ASP A 75 -5.09 21.67 -15.06
CA ASP A 75 -6.42 21.89 -15.67
C ASP A 75 -7.20 22.98 -14.91
N PRO A 76 -7.77 23.96 -15.60
CA PRO A 76 -8.58 25.02 -14.98
C PRO A 76 -9.72 24.49 -14.11
N ALA A 77 -10.30 23.32 -14.42
CA ALA A 77 -11.35 22.70 -13.60
C ALA A 77 -10.83 22.27 -12.22
N MET A 78 -9.55 21.89 -12.12
CA MET A 78 -8.92 21.49 -10.85
C MET A 78 -8.46 22.68 -9.99
N LYS A 79 -8.43 23.88 -10.55
CA LYS A 79 -7.84 25.06 -9.89
C LYS A 79 -8.39 25.28 -8.49
N SER A 80 -9.71 25.23 -8.31
CA SER A 80 -10.34 25.46 -7.01
C SER A 80 -9.90 24.42 -5.97
N PHE A 81 -9.83 23.15 -6.34
CA PHE A 81 -9.36 22.09 -5.47
C PHE A 81 -7.87 22.22 -5.14
N ILE A 82 -7.03 22.51 -6.14
CA ILE A 82 -5.58 22.66 -5.93
C ILE A 82 -5.28 23.86 -5.03
N ASP A 83 -5.96 24.98 -5.21
CA ASP A 83 -5.79 26.16 -4.36
C ASP A 83 -6.23 25.86 -2.92
N HIS A 84 -7.36 25.16 -2.73
CA HIS A 84 -7.85 24.72 -1.44
C HIS A 84 -6.92 23.68 -0.78
N LEU A 85 -6.45 22.70 -1.54
CA LEU A 85 -5.47 21.71 -1.07
C LEU A 85 -4.15 22.38 -0.65
N ARG A 86 -3.65 23.33 -1.42
CA ARG A 86 -2.47 24.15 -1.08
C ARG A 86 -2.71 24.92 0.21
N GLU A 87 -3.90 25.47 0.41
CA GLU A 87 -4.26 26.16 1.64
C GLU A 87 -4.35 25.18 2.84
N GLN A 88 -4.96 24.03 2.69
CA GLN A 88 -5.03 22.97 3.72
C GLN A 88 -3.66 22.43 4.07
N VAL A 89 -2.86 22.07 3.06
CA VAL A 89 -1.46 21.64 3.24
C VAL A 89 -0.64 22.77 3.86
N SER A 90 -0.87 24.00 3.45
CA SER A 90 -0.27 25.20 4.03
C SER A 90 -0.75 25.44 5.47
N LYS A 91 -2.03 25.25 5.81
CA LYS A 91 -2.52 25.33 7.21
C LYS A 91 -1.96 24.19 8.07
N ASN A 92 -1.95 22.98 7.58
CA ASN A 92 -1.42 21.80 8.27
C ASN A 92 0.11 21.69 8.17
N GLY A 93 0.70 22.05 7.05
CA GLY A 93 2.12 22.10 6.77
C GLY A 93 2.76 23.42 7.21
N LYS A 94 2.02 24.58 7.20
CA LYS A 94 2.50 25.83 7.80
C LYS A 94 2.77 25.67 9.30
N GLN A 95 2.08 24.79 10.00
CA GLN A 95 2.51 24.47 11.36
C GLN A 95 3.86 23.76 11.42
N ARG A 96 4.35 23.10 10.36
CA ARG A 96 5.65 22.39 10.34
C ARG A 96 6.69 23.09 9.48
N LEU A 97 6.39 23.44 8.23
CA LEU A 97 7.28 24.20 7.35
C LEU A 97 7.38 25.66 7.81
N ALA A 98 6.28 26.30 8.21
CA ALA A 98 6.29 27.65 8.77
C ALA A 98 6.89 27.71 10.18
N LYS A 99 6.90 26.61 10.95
CA LYS A 99 7.77 26.53 12.14
C LYS A 99 9.25 26.62 11.77
N LEU A 100 9.61 26.25 10.53
CA LEU A 100 10.96 26.37 10.00
C LEU A 100 11.12 27.57 9.06
N GLY A 101 10.05 28.36 8.83
CA GLY A 101 10.06 29.49 7.91
C GLY A 101 10.18 29.11 6.43
N LEU A 102 9.88 27.86 6.12
CA LEU A 102 9.96 27.33 4.76
C LEU A 102 8.64 27.51 4.03
N THR A 103 8.74 27.86 2.75
CA THR A 103 7.64 27.72 1.78
C THR A 103 7.95 26.55 0.82
N LEU A 104 6.96 26.08 0.09
CA LEU A 104 7.18 25.09 -0.98
C LEU A 104 8.08 25.69 -2.06
N GLU A 105 7.88 26.97 -2.40
CA GLU A 105 8.67 27.69 -3.39
C GLU A 105 10.17 27.76 -3.01
N ASP A 106 10.48 27.82 -1.70
CA ASP A 106 11.86 27.76 -1.23
C ASP A 106 12.52 26.43 -1.52
N LEU A 107 11.75 25.32 -1.39
CA LEU A 107 12.25 23.99 -1.67
C LEU A 107 12.43 23.72 -3.17
N GLU A 108 11.63 24.39 -4.03
CA GLU A 108 11.73 24.27 -5.49
C GLU A 108 12.94 24.99 -6.07
N LYS A 109 13.37 26.09 -5.44
CA LYS A 109 14.44 26.95 -5.96
C LYS A 109 15.86 26.46 -5.62
N VAL A 110 15.99 25.61 -4.63
CA VAL A 110 17.29 25.19 -4.08
C VAL A 110 17.94 24.02 -4.81
N PRO A 111 17.20 22.95 -5.25
CA PRO A 111 17.84 21.85 -5.93
C PRO A 111 18.37 22.23 -7.31
N GLY A 112 19.67 22.05 -7.53
CA GLY A 112 20.34 22.16 -8.82
C GLY A 112 20.54 20.83 -9.54
N GLY A 113 20.41 19.71 -8.81
CA GLY A 113 20.59 18.35 -9.30
C GLY A 113 19.87 17.33 -8.44
N GLU A 114 20.63 16.43 -7.80
CA GLU A 114 20.06 15.35 -6.99
C GLU A 114 19.46 15.85 -5.68
N LEU A 115 18.26 15.34 -5.36
CA LEU A 115 17.62 15.45 -4.06
C LEU A 115 17.47 14.06 -3.46
N ALA A 116 18.03 13.79 -2.29
CA ALA A 116 17.92 12.50 -1.63
C ALA A 116 17.54 12.63 -0.16
N ALA A 117 16.85 11.62 0.36
CA ALA A 117 16.51 11.50 1.76
C ALA A 117 16.65 10.05 2.24
N GLY A 118 17.07 9.84 3.48
CA GLY A 118 17.18 8.51 4.05
C GLY A 118 16.94 8.48 5.55
N ALA A 119 16.53 7.30 6.00
CA ALA A 119 16.41 6.93 7.39
C ALA A 119 17.57 6.00 7.75
N ILE A 120 18.45 6.47 8.61
CA ILE A 120 19.70 5.82 9.00
C ILE A 120 19.51 5.22 10.38
N GLU A 121 19.78 3.94 10.54
CA GLU A 121 19.82 3.33 11.86
C GLU A 121 21.10 3.75 12.57
N ILE A 122 20.92 4.32 13.76
CA ILE A 122 21.98 4.82 14.63
C ILE A 122 22.07 3.99 15.90
N GLU A 123 23.04 4.29 16.74
CA GLU A 123 23.26 3.62 18.03
C GLU A 123 21.97 3.56 18.86
N GLY A 124 21.72 2.41 19.46
CA GLY A 124 20.48 2.10 20.19
C GLY A 124 19.30 1.72 19.30
N GLY A 125 19.54 1.38 18.01
CA GLY A 125 18.52 0.88 17.09
C GLY A 125 17.48 1.94 16.69
N ARG A 126 17.80 3.23 16.83
CA ARG A 126 16.92 4.34 16.46
C ARG A 126 17.18 4.80 15.02
N LEU A 127 16.20 5.47 14.42
CA LEU A 127 16.35 6.11 13.12
C LEU A 127 16.71 7.59 13.26
N ALA A 128 17.73 8.00 12.50
CA ALA A 128 18.02 9.40 12.18
C ALA A 128 17.61 9.67 10.72
N THR A 129 17.14 10.89 10.47
CA THR A 129 16.78 11.34 9.11
C THR A 129 17.91 12.21 8.58
N LEU A 130 18.33 11.94 7.34
CA LEU A 130 19.26 12.76 6.58
C LEU A 130 18.63 13.13 5.23
N VAL A 131 18.70 14.42 4.89
CA VAL A 131 18.32 14.96 3.58
C VAL A 131 19.57 15.57 2.95
N LEU A 132 19.82 15.27 1.70
CA LEU A 132 20.90 15.77 0.88
C LEU A 132 20.31 16.48 -0.33
N VAL A 133 20.74 17.71 -0.59
CA VAL A 133 20.33 18.48 -1.76
C VAL A 133 21.60 18.93 -2.49
N ASP A 134 21.72 18.57 -3.76
CA ASP A 134 22.66 19.18 -4.68
C ASP A 134 22.21 20.60 -4.98
N THR A 135 23.04 21.57 -4.62
CA THR A 135 22.74 23.01 -4.80
C THR A 135 23.58 23.65 -5.88
N THR A 136 24.16 22.85 -6.77
CA THR A 136 24.99 23.34 -7.88
C THR A 136 24.27 24.39 -8.69
N GLY A 137 24.85 25.60 -8.77
CA GLY A 137 24.26 26.76 -9.43
C GLY A 137 23.15 27.47 -8.66
N HIS A 138 22.84 27.03 -7.42
CA HIS A 138 21.82 27.58 -6.51
C HIS A 138 22.35 27.81 -5.08
N GLU A 139 23.65 28.02 -4.96
CA GLU A 139 24.31 28.17 -3.67
C GLU A 139 23.82 29.43 -2.93
N ALA A 140 23.44 30.48 -3.65
CA ALA A 140 22.90 31.70 -3.08
C ALA A 140 21.51 31.48 -2.46
N GLU A 141 20.63 30.80 -3.17
CA GLU A 141 19.28 30.44 -2.72
C GLU A 141 19.34 29.48 -1.53
N ALA A 142 20.27 28.52 -1.57
CA ALA A 142 20.50 27.59 -0.45
C ALA A 142 20.97 28.33 0.81
N LYS A 143 21.87 29.33 0.66
CA LYS A 143 22.35 30.14 1.78
C LYS A 143 21.22 30.98 2.37
N GLU A 144 20.43 31.66 1.52
CA GLU A 144 19.27 32.44 1.97
C GLU A 144 18.27 31.57 2.73
N LEU A 145 18.01 30.35 2.21
CA LEU A 145 17.14 29.38 2.86
C LEU A 145 17.63 29.01 4.25
N VAL A 146 18.91 28.67 4.40
CA VAL A 146 19.54 28.32 5.69
C VAL A 146 19.49 29.48 6.67
N GLU A 147 19.74 30.71 6.23
CA GLU A 147 19.64 31.93 7.07
C GLU A 147 18.22 32.14 7.56
N ARG A 148 17.21 31.96 6.68
CA ARG A 148 15.79 32.07 7.02
C ARG A 148 15.37 30.99 8.03
N ILE A 149 15.75 29.73 7.80
CA ILE A 149 15.52 28.63 8.75
C ILE A 149 16.12 28.96 10.12
N SER A 150 17.37 29.44 10.15
CA SER A 150 18.07 29.80 11.39
C SER A 150 17.31 30.87 12.15
N GLY A 151 16.87 31.94 11.47
CA GLY A 151 16.08 33.01 12.06
C GLY A 151 14.79 32.49 12.71
N ARG A 152 14.07 31.63 11.99
CA ARG A 152 12.81 31.04 12.48
C ARG A 152 13.00 30.09 13.65
N LEU A 153 14.07 29.31 13.65
CA LEU A 153 14.39 28.44 14.78
C LEU A 153 14.66 29.25 16.06
N LEU A 154 15.38 30.38 15.94
CA LEU A 154 15.61 31.29 17.04
C LEU A 154 14.32 31.96 17.53
N GLU A 155 13.42 32.40 16.64
CA GLU A 155 12.11 32.93 17.01
C GLU A 155 11.27 31.89 17.80
N GLN A 156 11.45 30.59 17.51
CA GLN A 156 10.83 29.50 18.25
C GLN A 156 11.55 29.10 19.54
N LYS A 157 12.49 29.91 19.99
CA LYS A 157 13.28 29.66 21.20
C LYS A 157 14.18 28.43 21.11
N ALA A 158 14.54 28.00 19.87
CA ALA A 158 15.58 26.99 19.71
C ALA A 158 16.95 27.61 20.12
N VAL A 159 17.79 26.80 20.73
CA VAL A 159 19.11 27.20 21.18
C VAL A 159 20.14 26.65 20.21
N LYS A 160 21.01 27.52 19.68
CA LYS A 160 22.17 27.09 18.91
C LYS A 160 23.17 26.42 19.85
N VAL A 161 23.54 25.17 19.56
CA VAL A 161 24.44 24.37 20.39
C VAL A 161 25.73 24.06 19.64
N THR A 162 26.83 24.02 20.35
CA THR A 162 28.13 23.61 19.82
C THR A 162 28.30 22.11 20.07
N VAL A 163 28.56 21.35 19.01
CA VAL A 163 28.87 19.93 19.12
C VAL A 163 30.39 19.77 19.14
N PRO A 164 30.97 19.10 20.15
CA PRO A 164 32.42 18.89 20.21
C PRO A 164 32.92 18.16 18.96
N ASN A 165 34.05 18.59 18.43
CA ASN A 165 34.70 18.03 17.23
C ASN A 165 33.87 18.06 15.95
N ALA A 166 32.80 18.83 15.90
CA ALA A 166 31.99 18.98 14.69
C ALA A 166 32.71 19.83 13.63
N PRO A 167 32.49 19.55 12.33
CA PRO A 167 32.97 20.42 11.27
C PRO A 167 32.45 21.86 11.44
N PRO A 168 33.24 22.89 11.11
CA PRO A 168 32.85 24.30 11.32
C PRO A 168 31.60 24.71 10.51
N GLN A 169 31.31 24.03 9.43
CA GLN A 169 30.12 24.26 8.60
C GLN A 169 28.83 23.70 9.20
N LEU A 170 28.92 22.81 10.22
CA LEU A 170 27.78 22.23 10.88
C LEU A 170 27.14 23.19 11.86
N THR A 171 25.87 23.49 11.66
CA THR A 171 25.05 24.26 12.60
C THR A 171 24.00 23.38 13.21
N VAL A 172 23.86 23.39 14.53
CA VAL A 172 22.90 22.56 15.26
C VAL A 172 22.03 23.44 16.15
N TYR A 173 20.74 23.22 16.10
CA TYR A 173 19.77 23.85 16.98
C TYR A 173 19.06 22.78 17.81
N GLU A 174 18.91 23.09 19.08
CA GLU A 174 18.13 22.31 20.03
C GLU A 174 16.76 22.95 20.21
N LEU A 175 15.70 22.21 19.89
CA LEU A 175 14.34 22.71 19.98
C LEU A 175 13.82 22.59 21.42
N PRO A 176 12.94 23.49 21.86
CA PRO A 176 12.26 23.36 23.14
C PRO A 176 11.54 22.02 23.26
N ALA A 177 11.45 21.50 24.48
CA ALA A 177 10.65 20.30 24.75
C ALA A 177 9.21 20.53 24.29
N ASP A 178 8.62 19.54 23.61
CA ASP A 178 7.21 19.59 23.24
C ASP A 178 6.36 19.30 24.49
N PRO A 179 5.56 20.24 24.97
CA PRO A 179 4.71 20.04 26.16
C PRO A 179 3.73 18.85 26.01
N HIS A 180 3.48 18.45 24.76
CA HIS A 180 2.57 17.33 24.43
C HIS A 180 3.33 16.02 24.19
N ASP A 181 4.66 16.00 24.25
CA ASP A 181 5.47 14.77 24.15
C ASP A 181 5.63 14.12 25.54
N VAL A 182 4.52 13.86 26.20
CA VAL A 182 4.48 13.13 27.47
C VAL A 182 4.71 11.66 27.18
N ARG A 183 5.94 11.19 27.34
CA ARG A 183 6.28 9.78 27.34
C ARG A 183 6.04 9.22 28.74
N SER A 184 5.43 8.05 28.84
CA SER A 184 5.15 7.40 30.11
C SER A 184 6.41 6.94 30.84
N GLU A 185 7.53 6.75 30.15
CA GLU A 185 8.81 6.30 30.73
C GLU A 185 9.99 6.89 29.95
N GLY A 186 10.93 7.51 30.63
CA GLY A 186 12.20 8.00 30.12
C GLY A 186 12.29 9.54 29.94
N PRO A 187 13.52 10.09 29.82
CA PRO A 187 13.71 11.51 29.60
C PRO A 187 13.12 11.96 28.26
N ALA A 188 12.52 13.15 28.25
CA ALA A 188 12.00 13.77 27.03
C ALA A 188 13.07 13.78 25.93
N ARG A 189 12.72 13.30 24.72
CA ARG A 189 13.68 13.29 23.62
C ARG A 189 14.05 14.71 23.23
N GLN A 190 15.32 15.04 23.36
CA GLN A 190 15.87 16.30 22.90
C GLN A 190 15.75 16.35 21.36
N ARG A 191 14.94 17.27 20.86
CA ARG A 191 14.70 17.45 19.42
C ARG A 191 15.77 18.37 18.87
N ARG A 192 16.53 17.89 17.89
CA ARG A 192 17.59 18.65 17.23
C ARG A 192 17.29 18.81 15.75
N VAL A 193 17.76 19.90 15.19
CA VAL A 193 17.87 20.13 13.75
C VAL A 193 19.31 20.50 13.49
N ALA A 194 19.96 19.74 12.63
CA ALA A 194 21.31 19.95 12.19
C ALA A 194 21.32 20.22 10.68
N PHE A 195 22.12 21.20 10.25
CA PHE A 195 22.32 21.43 8.82
C PHE A 195 23.76 21.92 8.55
N ALA A 196 24.21 21.62 7.35
CA ALA A 196 25.49 22.07 6.85
C ALA A 196 25.34 22.48 5.38
N LEU A 197 25.88 23.62 5.03
CA LEU A 197 26.05 24.07 3.66
C LEU A 197 27.54 24.09 3.35
N ALA A 198 27.98 23.27 2.40
CA ALA A 198 29.37 23.18 2.02
C ALA A 198 29.49 22.81 0.54
N SER A 199 30.38 23.51 -0.15
CA SER A 199 30.59 23.34 -1.59
C SER A 199 29.23 23.49 -2.34
N GLN A 200 28.75 22.45 -2.96
CA GLN A 200 27.51 22.44 -3.73
C GLN A 200 26.43 21.55 -3.06
N ALA A 201 26.49 21.42 -1.73
CA ALA A 201 25.57 20.55 -0.99
C ALA A 201 24.92 21.25 0.20
N LEU A 202 23.61 21.08 0.35
CA LEU A 202 22.88 21.33 1.58
C LEU A 202 22.50 20.00 2.23
N LEU A 203 22.99 19.80 3.46
CA LEU A 203 22.68 18.65 4.31
C LEU A 203 21.76 19.08 5.44
N VAL A 204 20.69 18.34 5.68
CA VAL A 204 19.75 18.60 6.78
C VAL A 204 19.41 17.28 7.47
N GLY A 205 19.37 17.28 8.81
CA GLY A 205 18.99 16.07 9.56
C GLY A 205 18.57 16.35 10.98
N ASP A 206 18.10 15.32 11.67
CA ASP A 206 17.72 15.37 13.08
C ASP A 206 18.81 14.78 14.02
N ASP A 207 19.92 14.33 13.44
CA ASP A 207 21.11 13.87 14.17
C ASP A 207 22.37 14.58 13.67
N ALA A 208 23.03 15.31 14.56
CA ALA A 208 24.20 16.12 14.22
C ALA A 208 25.40 15.27 13.78
N LEU A 209 25.55 14.06 14.34
CA LEU A 209 26.65 13.16 13.98
C LEU A 209 26.49 12.68 12.54
N GLN A 210 25.27 12.29 12.13
CA GLN A 210 25.01 11.82 10.78
C GLN A 210 25.20 12.94 9.75
N VAL A 211 24.75 14.17 10.03
CA VAL A 211 24.99 15.32 9.15
C VAL A 211 26.47 15.64 9.05
N GLY A 212 27.21 15.63 10.19
CA GLY A 212 28.66 15.86 10.22
C GLY A 212 29.45 14.77 9.47
N GLN A 213 29.06 13.51 9.60
CA GLN A 213 29.65 12.41 8.85
C GLN A 213 29.41 12.54 7.34
N ALA A 214 28.16 12.84 6.94
CA ALA A 214 27.84 13.06 5.54
C ALA A 214 28.63 14.21 4.93
N LEU A 215 28.82 15.30 5.67
CA LEU A 215 29.67 16.41 5.25
C LEU A 215 31.14 15.98 5.04
N SER A 216 31.69 15.16 5.94
CA SER A 216 33.03 14.62 5.80
C SER A 216 33.17 13.69 4.60
N VAL A 217 32.14 12.90 4.35
CA VAL A 217 32.07 11.96 3.20
C VAL A 217 32.06 12.70 1.88
N LEU A 218 31.37 13.84 1.77
CA LEU A 218 31.40 14.67 0.57
C LEU A 218 32.83 15.11 0.19
N ALA A 219 33.69 15.31 1.17
CA ALA A 219 35.08 15.73 0.94
C ALA A 219 36.05 14.55 0.74
N GLN A 220 35.83 13.41 1.37
CA GLN A 220 36.82 12.32 1.49
C GLN A 220 36.32 10.97 0.92
N GLY A 221 35.02 10.87 0.59
CA GLY A 221 34.37 9.60 0.25
C GLY A 221 34.16 8.69 1.47
N ARG A 222 33.41 7.59 1.25
CA ARG A 222 33.10 6.56 2.25
C ARG A 222 33.17 5.18 1.62
N LYS A 223 33.82 4.23 2.29
CA LYS A 223 33.84 2.83 1.84
C LYS A 223 32.60 2.06 2.27
N ASP A 224 32.10 2.33 3.48
CA ASP A 224 30.92 1.69 4.08
C ASP A 224 29.68 2.54 3.80
N ASN A 225 29.09 2.36 2.62
CA ASN A 225 27.93 3.13 2.16
C ASN A 225 26.81 2.20 1.63
N LEU A 226 25.69 2.79 1.24
CA LEU A 226 24.50 2.06 0.78
C LEU A 226 24.82 1.09 -0.38
N THR A 227 25.79 1.43 -1.25
CA THR A 227 26.16 0.56 -2.38
C THR A 227 26.86 -0.74 -1.97
N THR A 228 27.31 -0.84 -0.71
CA THR A 228 27.92 -2.07 -0.17
C THR A 228 26.89 -3.09 0.31
N LEU A 229 25.63 -2.69 0.41
CA LEU A 229 24.55 -3.61 0.74
C LEU A 229 24.21 -4.49 -0.47
N GLU A 230 24.31 -5.80 -0.29
CA GLU A 230 23.98 -6.79 -1.32
C GLU A 230 22.57 -6.57 -1.90
N ALA A 231 21.57 -6.36 -1.02
CA ALA A 231 20.19 -6.08 -1.42
C ALA A 231 20.06 -4.81 -2.29
N TYR A 232 20.78 -3.73 -1.93
CA TYR A 232 20.79 -2.52 -2.76
C TYR A 232 21.48 -2.78 -4.11
N GLY A 233 22.59 -3.51 -4.12
CA GLY A 233 23.30 -3.90 -5.32
C GLY A 233 22.41 -4.68 -6.30
N ALA A 234 21.68 -5.68 -5.78
CA ALA A 234 20.73 -6.47 -6.57
C ALA A 234 19.60 -5.61 -7.14
N VAL A 235 19.00 -4.72 -6.34
CA VAL A 235 17.97 -3.78 -6.80
C VAL A 235 18.52 -2.88 -7.92
N LYS A 236 19.70 -2.31 -7.73
CA LYS A 236 20.32 -1.42 -8.70
C LYS A 236 20.61 -2.15 -10.02
N GLU A 237 21.16 -3.34 -9.97
CA GLU A 237 21.48 -4.16 -11.15
C GLU A 237 20.21 -4.51 -11.94
N GLN A 238 19.16 -4.95 -11.26
CA GLN A 238 17.95 -5.43 -11.91
C GLN A 238 17.05 -4.30 -12.45
N CYS A 239 17.02 -3.14 -11.78
CA CYS A 239 16.06 -2.08 -12.08
C CYS A 239 16.68 -0.91 -12.85
N ALA A 240 17.88 -0.45 -12.47
CA ALA A 240 18.47 0.73 -13.09
C ALA A 240 18.91 0.51 -14.55
N SER A 241 19.27 -0.72 -14.92
CA SER A 241 19.63 -1.07 -16.30
C SER A 241 18.46 -0.90 -17.30
N GLN A 242 17.22 -0.89 -16.79
CA GLN A 242 16.01 -0.76 -17.60
C GLN A 242 15.61 0.69 -17.87
N VAL A 243 16.36 1.66 -17.33
CA VAL A 243 16.00 3.09 -17.37
C VAL A 243 17.16 3.90 -17.94
N PRO A 244 16.94 4.71 -18.99
CA PRO A 244 17.95 5.64 -19.49
C PRO A 244 18.39 6.63 -18.42
N ALA A 245 19.69 6.97 -18.38
CA ALA A 245 20.22 7.95 -17.43
C ALA A 245 19.55 9.33 -17.54
N THR A 246 19.06 9.70 -18.73
CA THR A 246 18.35 10.95 -19.03
C THR A 246 16.90 10.97 -18.57
N ALA A 247 16.39 9.86 -17.99
CA ALA A 247 14.98 9.75 -17.60
C ALA A 247 14.65 10.43 -16.26
N ALA A 248 15.62 11.05 -15.59
CA ALA A 248 15.46 11.67 -14.26
C ALA A 248 14.68 10.78 -13.25
N PRO A 249 15.10 9.52 -13.05
CA PRO A 249 14.34 8.57 -12.27
C PRO A 249 14.28 8.93 -10.79
N ILE A 250 13.14 8.59 -10.18
CA ILE A 250 13.04 8.43 -8.72
C ILE A 250 13.59 7.05 -8.40
N ARG A 251 14.61 6.97 -7.55
CA ARG A 251 15.19 5.72 -7.06
C ARG A 251 14.83 5.54 -5.60
N TRP A 252 14.57 4.32 -5.18
CA TRP A 252 14.21 4.05 -3.79
C TRP A 252 14.71 2.68 -3.34
N PHE A 253 14.92 2.57 -2.03
CA PHE A 253 15.32 1.34 -1.35
C PHE A 253 14.81 1.32 0.09
N VAL A 254 14.41 0.14 0.58
CA VAL A 254 14.04 -0.10 1.97
C VAL A 254 14.47 -1.50 2.41
N ASP A 255 14.99 -1.64 3.62
CA ASP A 255 15.09 -2.91 4.37
C ASP A 255 13.83 -2.98 5.27
N PRO A 256 12.76 -3.72 4.87
CA PRO A 256 11.44 -3.52 5.45
C PRO A 256 11.38 -3.89 6.93
N LEU A 257 11.94 -5.03 7.32
CA LEU A 257 11.86 -5.48 8.72
C LEU A 257 12.78 -4.67 9.64
N LYS A 258 14.04 -4.42 9.23
CA LYS A 258 14.93 -3.58 10.04
C LYS A 258 14.42 -2.15 10.14
N PHE A 259 13.86 -1.61 9.05
CA PHE A 259 13.20 -0.30 9.11
C PHE A 259 12.04 -0.31 10.11
N ALA A 260 11.17 -1.33 10.08
CA ALA A 260 10.02 -1.43 10.98
C ALA A 260 10.47 -1.54 12.46
N VAL A 261 11.49 -2.34 12.76
CA VAL A 261 12.08 -2.46 14.10
C VAL A 261 12.65 -1.12 14.57
N ALA A 262 13.50 -0.50 13.77
CA ALA A 262 14.15 0.77 14.12
C ALA A 262 13.14 1.93 14.21
N TYR A 263 12.10 1.92 13.36
CA TYR A 263 11.00 2.88 13.45
C TYR A 263 10.25 2.76 14.79
N ARG A 264 9.95 1.55 15.23
CA ARG A 264 9.29 1.29 16.53
C ARG A 264 10.18 1.71 17.70
N THR A 265 11.47 1.40 17.65
CA THR A 265 12.45 1.85 18.64
C THR A 265 12.49 3.37 18.72
N SER A 266 12.40 4.06 17.58
CA SER A 266 12.37 5.52 17.52
C SER A 266 11.04 6.12 18.00
N ASN A 267 9.95 5.37 17.88
CA ASN A 267 8.59 5.83 18.18
C ASN A 267 7.86 4.79 19.05
N PRO A 268 8.31 4.59 20.30
CA PRO A 268 7.65 3.64 21.19
C PRO A 268 6.19 4.04 21.42
N PRO A 269 5.28 3.08 21.49
CA PRO A 269 3.85 3.36 21.73
C PRO A 269 3.69 4.03 23.09
N ARG A 270 2.75 4.98 23.18
CA ARG A 270 2.45 5.71 24.45
C ARG A 270 1.77 4.84 25.50
N GLU A 271 1.07 3.80 25.09
CA GLU A 271 0.40 2.81 25.94
C GLU A 271 0.89 1.41 25.54
N LYS A 272 0.93 0.47 26.49
CA LYS A 272 1.21 -0.93 26.14
C LYS A 272 0.15 -1.39 25.15
N ARG A 273 0.60 -1.78 23.94
CA ARG A 273 -0.30 -2.33 22.93
C ARG A 273 -0.99 -3.57 23.49
N LYS A 274 -2.31 -3.60 23.40
CA LYS A 274 -3.09 -4.81 23.59
C LYS A 274 -3.08 -5.52 22.23
N GLY A 275 -2.29 -6.57 22.08
CA GLY A 275 -2.23 -7.38 20.86
C GLY A 275 -0.82 -7.84 20.51
N PRO A 276 -0.69 -8.76 19.53
CA PRO A 276 0.57 -9.37 19.17
C PRO A 276 1.57 -8.39 18.55
N ASP A 277 2.84 -8.67 18.73
CA ASP A 277 3.92 -7.94 18.08
C ASP A 277 4.20 -8.52 16.70
N TYR A 278 3.43 -8.11 15.69
CA TYR A 278 3.55 -8.62 14.33
C TYR A 278 4.96 -8.49 13.73
N VAL A 279 5.71 -7.42 14.04
CA VAL A 279 7.07 -7.25 13.51
C VAL A 279 8.01 -8.31 14.10
N ALA A 280 7.92 -8.55 15.41
CA ALA A 280 8.70 -9.59 16.07
C ALA A 280 8.27 -10.99 15.62
N ILE A 281 6.97 -11.23 15.42
CA ILE A 281 6.42 -12.48 14.91
C ILE A 281 6.96 -12.76 13.51
N LEU A 282 6.81 -11.82 12.57
CA LEU A 282 7.31 -11.98 11.21
C LEU A 282 8.82 -12.28 11.17
N SER A 283 9.61 -11.60 12.02
CA SER A 283 11.05 -11.87 12.11
C SER A 283 11.34 -13.30 12.59
N ARG A 284 10.57 -13.82 13.58
CA ARG A 284 10.75 -15.19 14.07
C ARG A 284 10.26 -16.25 13.10
N GLN A 285 9.30 -15.89 12.22
CA GLN A 285 8.67 -16.76 11.25
C GLN A 285 9.38 -16.79 9.90
N GLY A 286 10.65 -16.33 9.84
CA GLY A 286 11.51 -16.43 8.67
C GLY A 286 11.33 -15.34 7.61
N PHE A 287 10.43 -14.36 7.82
CA PHE A 287 10.21 -13.26 6.86
C PHE A 287 11.39 -12.28 6.77
N ASP A 288 12.38 -12.41 7.66
CA ASP A 288 13.67 -11.73 7.53
C ASP A 288 14.50 -12.22 6.32
N ALA A 289 14.04 -13.26 5.62
CA ALA A 289 14.51 -13.64 4.30
C ALA A 289 14.35 -12.50 3.27
N ILE A 290 13.38 -11.60 3.44
CA ILE A 290 13.26 -10.38 2.66
C ILE A 290 14.30 -9.37 3.16
N LYS A 291 15.44 -9.31 2.45
CA LYS A 291 16.60 -8.47 2.83
C LYS A 291 16.47 -7.02 2.35
N GLY A 292 15.60 -6.76 1.38
CA GLY A 292 15.37 -5.42 0.86
C GLY A 292 14.33 -5.38 -0.24
N ALA A 293 13.79 -4.21 -0.47
CA ALA A 293 12.98 -3.90 -1.64
C ALA A 293 13.38 -2.53 -2.18
N GLY A 294 13.31 -2.36 -3.47
CA GLY A 294 13.67 -1.09 -4.09
C GLY A 294 13.44 -1.08 -5.59
N GLY A 295 13.73 0.06 -6.20
CA GLY A 295 13.54 0.17 -7.63
C GLY A 295 13.68 1.58 -8.17
N VAL A 296 13.16 1.75 -9.37
CA VAL A 296 13.14 3.01 -10.11
C VAL A 296 11.74 3.32 -10.62
N VAL A 297 11.37 4.60 -10.58
CA VAL A 297 10.12 5.11 -11.15
C VAL A 297 10.47 6.20 -12.15
N VAL A 298 9.87 6.16 -13.33
CA VAL A 298 10.05 7.13 -14.41
C VAL A 298 8.70 7.68 -14.82
N LEU A 299 8.64 8.98 -15.07
CA LEU A 299 7.48 9.70 -15.59
C LEU A 299 7.72 10.12 -17.03
N GLY A 300 6.68 10.05 -17.87
CA GLY A 300 6.69 10.61 -19.20
C GLY A 300 7.79 10.05 -20.11
N ASP A 301 8.02 8.73 -20.12
CA ASP A 301 9.07 8.09 -20.91
C ASP A 301 8.51 7.07 -21.91
N GLY A 302 8.86 7.20 -23.18
CA GLY A 302 8.55 6.23 -24.23
C GLY A 302 7.05 5.99 -24.48
N GLY A 303 6.20 6.99 -24.22
CA GLY A 303 4.74 6.86 -24.35
C GLY A 303 4.02 6.39 -23.10
N HIS A 304 4.75 6.12 -22.00
CA HIS A 304 4.19 5.79 -20.70
C HIS A 304 3.94 7.05 -19.88
N ALA A 305 2.80 7.16 -19.22
CA ALA A 305 2.57 8.21 -18.22
C ALA A 305 3.44 7.99 -16.98
N LEU A 306 3.56 6.74 -16.57
CA LEU A 306 4.42 6.25 -15.49
C LEU A 306 4.91 4.85 -15.85
N ARG A 307 6.14 4.54 -15.46
CA ARG A 307 6.70 3.18 -15.49
C ARG A 307 7.57 2.97 -14.25
N HIS A 308 7.47 1.80 -13.64
CA HIS A 308 8.36 1.42 -12.56
C HIS A 308 8.95 0.03 -12.76
N HIS A 309 10.17 -0.14 -12.25
CA HIS A 309 10.84 -1.42 -12.12
C HIS A 309 11.26 -1.58 -10.67
N SER A 310 10.89 -2.69 -10.06
CA SER A 310 11.16 -2.93 -8.64
C SER A 310 11.61 -4.36 -8.42
N LEU A 311 12.45 -4.57 -7.40
CA LEU A 311 12.87 -5.87 -6.94
C LEU A 311 12.60 -5.98 -5.45
N VAL A 312 11.91 -7.03 -5.03
CA VAL A 312 11.92 -7.50 -3.65
C VAL A 312 13.01 -8.54 -3.55
N TYR A 313 14.13 -8.17 -2.93
CA TYR A 313 15.30 -9.02 -2.79
C TYR A 313 15.12 -9.98 -1.61
N ALA A 314 14.96 -11.25 -1.92
CA ALA A 314 14.76 -12.33 -0.98
C ALA A 314 15.49 -13.58 -1.49
N PRO A 315 16.82 -13.63 -1.36
CA PRO A 315 17.60 -14.77 -1.81
C PRO A 315 17.25 -16.03 -0.99
N PRO A 316 17.44 -17.23 -1.55
CA PRO A 316 17.28 -18.46 -0.79
C PRO A 316 18.26 -18.50 0.39
N LEU A 317 17.90 -19.23 1.42
CA LEU A 317 18.82 -19.49 2.52
C LEU A 317 20.09 -20.20 2.02
N PRO A 318 21.25 -20.00 2.64
CA PRO A 318 22.52 -20.57 2.18
C PRO A 318 22.45 -22.08 1.92
N GLY A 319 22.83 -22.46 0.70
CA GLY A 319 22.84 -23.86 0.26
C GLY A 319 21.49 -24.45 -0.14
N ARG A 320 20.42 -23.64 -0.18
CA ARG A 320 19.11 -24.09 -0.63
C ARG A 320 18.83 -23.75 -2.08
N ASP A 321 18.08 -24.63 -2.73
CA ASP A 321 17.61 -24.41 -4.09
C ASP A 321 16.56 -23.29 -4.12
N PRO A 322 16.73 -22.25 -4.98
CA PRO A 322 15.78 -21.15 -5.12
C PRO A 322 14.37 -21.58 -5.54
N ASP A 323 14.21 -22.72 -6.19
CA ASP A 323 12.92 -23.23 -6.66
C ASP A 323 12.25 -24.21 -5.69
N SER A 324 12.98 -24.61 -4.62
CA SER A 324 12.45 -25.55 -3.62
C SER A 324 11.44 -24.91 -2.67
N VAL A 325 10.57 -25.73 -2.07
CA VAL A 325 9.69 -25.35 -0.97
C VAL A 325 10.50 -24.83 0.23
N GLU A 326 11.69 -25.41 0.43
CA GLU A 326 12.58 -25.08 1.52
C GLU A 326 13.50 -23.86 1.24
N ARG A 327 13.22 -23.10 0.18
CA ARG A 327 13.93 -21.84 -0.09
C ARG A 327 14.04 -20.95 1.16
N PHE A 328 12.96 -20.89 1.93
CA PHE A 328 12.84 -20.17 3.20
C PHE A 328 12.50 -21.13 4.35
N ASP A 329 12.51 -20.63 5.59
CA ASP A 329 12.11 -21.38 6.79
C ASP A 329 10.73 -20.96 7.29
N LEU A 330 10.12 -21.84 8.07
CA LEU A 330 8.88 -21.60 8.81
C LEU A 330 7.76 -21.04 7.91
N ALA A 331 7.00 -20.09 8.40
CA ALA A 331 5.90 -19.50 7.66
C ALA A 331 6.34 -18.71 6.41
N ALA A 332 7.60 -18.27 6.31
CA ALA A 332 8.10 -17.62 5.09
C ALA A 332 8.09 -18.54 3.86
N ARG A 333 7.96 -19.88 4.03
CA ARG A 333 7.74 -20.84 2.92
C ARG A 333 6.47 -20.51 2.12
N MET A 334 5.48 -19.85 2.73
CA MET A 334 4.27 -19.40 2.02
C MET A 334 4.54 -18.37 0.93
N LEU A 335 5.71 -17.73 0.92
CA LEU A 335 6.13 -16.78 -0.12
C LEU A 335 6.59 -17.49 -1.39
N ARG A 336 5.82 -18.47 -1.85
CA ARG A 336 6.07 -19.23 -3.06
C ARG A 336 5.07 -18.89 -4.14
N PHE A 337 5.57 -18.16 -5.15
CA PHE A 337 4.79 -17.66 -6.29
C PHE A 337 5.39 -18.22 -7.60
N PRO A 338 5.02 -19.44 -8.03
CA PRO A 338 5.58 -20.04 -9.24
C PRO A 338 5.29 -19.19 -10.48
N ASN A 339 6.21 -19.17 -11.44
CA ASN A 339 5.95 -18.55 -12.73
C ASN A 339 5.08 -19.49 -13.59
N ALA A 340 3.99 -18.97 -14.15
CA ALA A 340 3.21 -19.64 -15.17
C ALA A 340 3.63 -19.19 -16.58
N THR A 341 3.48 -20.06 -17.56
CA THR A 341 3.75 -19.72 -18.97
C THR A 341 2.77 -18.68 -19.52
N SER A 342 1.57 -18.62 -18.97
CA SER A 342 0.55 -17.63 -19.33
C SER A 342 -0.38 -17.37 -18.12
N LEU A 343 -0.61 -16.10 -17.85
CA LEU A 343 -1.62 -15.61 -16.91
C LEU A 343 -2.54 -14.63 -17.67
N THR A 344 -3.30 -15.13 -18.62
CA THR A 344 -4.32 -14.35 -19.34
C THR A 344 -5.65 -14.40 -18.60
N PRO A 345 -6.52 -13.36 -18.67
CA PRO A 345 -7.86 -13.44 -18.12
C PRO A 345 -8.63 -14.63 -18.72
N PRO A 346 -9.32 -15.42 -17.90
CA PRO A 346 -10.27 -16.42 -18.42
C PRO A 346 -11.38 -15.80 -19.27
N ALA A 347 -11.99 -16.60 -20.14
CA ALA A 347 -13.06 -16.14 -21.04
C ALA A 347 -14.30 -15.61 -20.31
N TRP A 348 -14.52 -16.06 -19.09
CA TRP A 348 -15.63 -15.62 -18.23
C TRP A 348 -15.38 -14.28 -17.48
N VAL A 349 -14.22 -13.64 -17.64
CA VAL A 349 -13.99 -12.31 -17.09
C VAL A 349 -14.67 -11.27 -17.98
N PRO A 350 -15.64 -10.49 -17.47
CA PRO A 350 -16.36 -9.51 -18.27
C PRO A 350 -15.41 -8.46 -18.88
N ARG A 351 -15.71 -8.08 -20.14
CA ARG A 351 -14.85 -7.16 -20.91
C ARG A 351 -14.67 -5.80 -20.27
N ASP A 352 -15.71 -5.28 -19.64
CA ASP A 352 -15.84 -3.90 -19.19
C ASP A 352 -15.46 -3.65 -17.72
N VAL A 353 -14.92 -4.66 -17.02
CA VAL A 353 -14.48 -4.51 -15.62
C VAL A 353 -13.44 -3.42 -15.44
N SER A 354 -13.43 -2.80 -14.27
CA SER A 354 -12.46 -1.75 -13.91
C SER A 354 -11.04 -2.29 -13.79
N GLY A 355 -10.89 -3.51 -13.28
CA GLY A 355 -9.59 -4.13 -13.11
C GLY A 355 -9.64 -5.65 -13.02
N TRP A 356 -8.51 -6.26 -13.33
CA TRP A 356 -8.28 -7.69 -13.19
C TRP A 356 -6.83 -7.93 -12.80
N ALA A 357 -6.62 -8.88 -11.92
CA ALA A 357 -5.30 -9.39 -11.60
C ALA A 357 -5.34 -10.91 -11.43
N ALA A 358 -4.24 -11.57 -11.71
CA ALA A 358 -4.05 -12.97 -11.37
C ALA A 358 -2.64 -13.20 -10.83
N MET A 359 -2.51 -14.17 -9.92
CA MET A 359 -1.24 -14.63 -9.39
C MET A 359 -1.22 -16.14 -9.27
N GLN A 360 -0.03 -16.71 -9.38
CA GLN A 360 0.25 -18.08 -8.99
C GLN A 360 0.72 -18.08 -7.54
N TRP A 361 0.05 -18.82 -6.69
CA TRP A 361 0.43 -19.00 -5.30
C TRP A 361 0.36 -20.48 -4.94
N ASP A 362 1.41 -20.99 -4.35
CA ASP A 362 1.41 -22.37 -3.86
C ASP A 362 0.59 -22.46 -2.58
N VAL A 363 -0.74 -22.56 -2.75
CA VAL A 363 -1.72 -22.56 -1.66
C VAL A 363 -1.48 -23.72 -0.70
N LYS A 364 -1.07 -24.89 -1.22
CA LYS A 364 -0.76 -26.05 -0.40
C LYS A 364 0.43 -25.78 0.53
N THR A 365 1.55 -25.32 -0.03
CA THR A 365 2.73 -24.95 0.78
C THR A 365 2.40 -23.83 1.78
N ALA A 366 1.56 -22.87 1.38
CA ALA A 366 1.13 -21.79 2.27
C ALA A 366 0.32 -22.31 3.45
N PHE A 367 -0.62 -23.22 3.22
CA PHE A 367 -1.43 -23.85 4.25
C PHE A 367 -0.56 -24.68 5.21
N GLU A 368 0.29 -25.57 4.70
CA GLU A 368 1.20 -26.40 5.50
C GLU A 368 2.19 -25.58 6.33
N SER A 369 2.50 -24.36 5.92
CA SER A 369 3.43 -23.46 6.62
C SER A 369 2.73 -22.45 7.54
N ALA A 370 1.40 -22.44 7.61
CA ALA A 370 0.64 -21.47 8.38
C ALA A 370 0.60 -21.76 9.88
N GLU A 371 0.72 -23.02 10.31
CA GLU A 371 0.61 -23.48 11.70
C GLU A 371 1.43 -22.60 12.65
N SER A 372 2.75 -22.55 12.45
CA SER A 372 3.65 -21.81 13.34
C SER A 372 3.37 -20.31 13.40
N LEU A 373 2.86 -19.72 12.33
CA LEU A 373 2.48 -18.31 12.27
C LEU A 373 1.21 -18.03 13.06
N VAL A 374 0.19 -18.88 12.89
CA VAL A 374 -1.09 -18.74 13.60
C VAL A 374 -0.88 -18.90 15.10
N ASP A 375 -0.16 -19.94 15.52
CA ASP A 375 0.19 -20.19 16.92
C ASP A 375 0.95 -19.00 17.53
N ASP A 376 1.91 -18.44 16.82
CA ASP A 376 2.70 -17.28 17.25
C ASP A 376 1.87 -16.00 17.35
N ILE A 377 0.87 -15.80 16.46
CA ILE A 377 -0.07 -14.66 16.51
C ILE A 377 -1.02 -14.77 17.69
N VAL A 378 -1.55 -15.98 17.94
CA VAL A 378 -2.46 -16.23 19.06
C VAL A 378 -1.69 -16.24 20.39
N GLY A 379 -0.42 -16.66 20.36
CA GLY A 379 0.46 -16.76 21.53
C GLY A 379 0.29 -18.09 22.28
N ASP A 380 -0.32 -19.09 21.65
CA ASP A 380 -0.50 -20.43 22.19
C ASP A 380 -0.20 -21.47 21.10
N LYS A 381 0.35 -22.62 21.49
CA LYS A 381 0.76 -23.68 20.57
C LYS A 381 -0.38 -24.66 20.31
N GLY A 382 -0.46 -25.13 19.05
CA GLY A 382 -1.44 -26.13 18.62
C GLY A 382 -2.83 -25.53 18.32
N VAL A 383 -2.98 -24.22 18.37
CA VAL A 383 -4.26 -23.55 18.06
C VAL A 383 -4.67 -23.79 16.62
N PHE A 384 -3.71 -23.78 15.69
CA PHE A 384 -4.00 -24.08 14.28
C PHE A 384 -4.55 -25.50 14.13
N ASP A 385 -3.85 -26.49 14.69
CA ASP A 385 -4.27 -27.89 14.63
C ASP A 385 -5.63 -28.13 15.31
N ASP A 386 -5.87 -27.50 16.47
CA ASP A 386 -7.16 -27.57 17.16
C ASP A 386 -8.31 -27.00 16.31
N VAL A 387 -8.08 -25.89 15.59
CA VAL A 387 -9.08 -25.31 14.66
C VAL A 387 -9.35 -26.26 13.50
N ILE A 388 -8.31 -26.82 12.88
CA ILE A 388 -8.45 -27.76 11.76
C ILE A 388 -9.14 -29.06 12.22
N ALA A 389 -8.77 -29.59 13.39
CA ALA A 389 -9.43 -30.76 14.00
C ALA A 389 -10.92 -30.48 14.30
N SER A 390 -11.23 -29.30 14.84
CA SER A 390 -12.62 -28.91 15.11
C SER A 390 -13.48 -28.85 13.82
N LEU A 391 -12.95 -28.35 12.71
CA LEU A 391 -13.68 -28.35 11.43
C LEU A 391 -13.99 -29.75 10.92
N LYS A 392 -13.21 -30.75 11.31
CA LYS A 392 -13.35 -32.14 10.90
C LYS A 392 -14.22 -32.96 11.87
N GLU A 393 -14.07 -32.73 13.17
CA GLU A 393 -14.57 -33.63 14.22
C GLU A 393 -15.82 -33.10 14.95
N ASP A 394 -16.08 -31.79 14.90
CA ASP A 394 -17.25 -31.18 15.54
C ASP A 394 -18.56 -31.68 14.86
N PRO A 395 -19.45 -32.38 15.60
CA PRO A 395 -20.71 -32.88 15.05
C PRO A 395 -21.64 -31.76 14.55
N ASP A 396 -21.54 -30.57 15.14
CA ASP A 396 -22.33 -29.38 14.78
C ASP A 396 -21.61 -28.52 13.74
N GLY A 397 -20.39 -28.90 13.34
CA GLY A 397 -19.56 -28.23 12.34
C GLY A 397 -19.74 -28.82 10.93
N PRO A 398 -18.98 -28.33 9.95
CA PRO A 398 -19.08 -28.75 8.56
C PRO A 398 -18.56 -30.16 8.29
N GLN A 399 -17.83 -30.77 9.24
CA GLN A 399 -17.24 -32.11 9.16
C GLN A 399 -16.41 -32.31 7.87
N ILE A 400 -15.47 -31.42 7.61
CA ILE A 400 -14.56 -31.44 6.45
C ILE A 400 -13.11 -31.62 6.87
N ASP A 401 -12.36 -32.38 6.08
CA ASP A 401 -10.90 -32.42 6.15
C ASP A 401 -10.36 -31.30 5.25
N VAL A 402 -10.04 -30.15 5.85
CA VAL A 402 -9.64 -28.93 5.11
C VAL A 402 -8.48 -29.20 4.15
N GLU A 403 -7.50 -30.00 4.58
CA GLU A 403 -6.34 -30.33 3.77
C GLU A 403 -6.72 -31.16 2.53
N LYS A 404 -7.52 -32.21 2.73
CA LYS A 404 -7.86 -33.15 1.66
C LYS A 404 -9.05 -32.70 0.81
N ASP A 405 -10.10 -32.18 1.46
CA ASP A 405 -11.37 -31.91 0.80
C ASP A 405 -11.39 -30.52 0.15
N LEU A 406 -10.46 -29.61 0.57
CA LEU A 406 -10.37 -28.26 0.02
C LEU A 406 -8.98 -27.95 -0.56
N VAL A 407 -7.94 -27.88 0.28
CA VAL A 407 -6.61 -27.40 -0.14
C VAL A 407 -6.00 -28.25 -1.25
N ALA A 408 -6.10 -29.58 -1.16
CA ALA A 408 -5.62 -30.50 -2.18
C ALA A 408 -6.41 -30.43 -3.50
N CYS A 409 -7.64 -29.90 -3.47
CA CYS A 409 -8.53 -29.74 -4.62
C CYS A 409 -8.43 -28.35 -5.27
N LEU A 410 -7.70 -27.40 -4.66
CA LEU A 410 -7.44 -26.08 -5.23
C LEU A 410 -6.18 -26.09 -6.10
N GLY A 411 -6.20 -25.30 -7.16
CA GLY A 411 -5.04 -25.00 -7.99
C GLY A 411 -4.20 -23.86 -7.41
N GLN A 412 -3.21 -23.44 -8.18
CA GLN A 412 -2.30 -22.36 -7.76
C GLN A 412 -2.75 -20.97 -8.22
N ARG A 413 -3.67 -20.90 -9.17
CA ARG A 413 -4.10 -19.63 -9.73
C ARG A 413 -5.19 -18.99 -8.89
N ILE A 414 -4.91 -17.76 -8.46
CA ILE A 414 -5.89 -16.87 -7.84
C ILE A 414 -6.07 -15.67 -8.76
N SER A 415 -7.32 -15.35 -9.08
CA SER A 415 -7.68 -14.16 -9.86
C SER A 415 -8.54 -13.23 -9.03
N VAL A 416 -8.40 -11.94 -9.25
CA VAL A 416 -9.19 -10.88 -8.61
C VAL A 416 -9.78 -10.01 -9.70
N ILE A 417 -11.08 -9.77 -9.65
CA ILE A 417 -11.80 -8.85 -10.52
C ILE A 417 -12.32 -7.71 -9.66
N THR A 418 -12.12 -6.50 -10.11
CA THR A 418 -12.64 -5.30 -9.46
C THR A 418 -13.51 -4.50 -10.40
N ASP A 419 -14.60 -3.97 -9.87
CA ASP A 419 -15.51 -3.10 -10.61
C ASP A 419 -16.27 -2.17 -9.65
N HIS A 420 -17.18 -1.38 -10.16
CA HIS A 420 -18.11 -0.58 -9.35
C HIS A 420 -19.45 -0.42 -10.08
N VAL A 421 -20.45 0.01 -9.32
CA VAL A 421 -21.80 0.31 -9.85
C VAL A 421 -22.20 1.73 -9.51
N ASP A 422 -23.00 2.36 -10.37
CA ASP A 422 -23.63 3.64 -10.10
C ASP A 422 -24.93 3.46 -9.27
N PRO A 423 -25.29 4.40 -8.39
CA PRO A 423 -24.55 5.64 -8.07
C PRO A 423 -23.36 5.37 -7.16
N ILE A 424 -22.30 6.18 -7.33
CA ILE A 424 -21.11 6.06 -6.48
C ILE A 424 -21.45 6.39 -5.03
N GLY A 425 -21.13 5.47 -4.14
CA GLY A 425 -21.36 5.59 -2.69
C GLY A 425 -20.47 4.62 -1.92
N THR A 426 -20.69 4.52 -0.62
CA THR A 426 -19.83 3.73 0.29
C THR A 426 -19.86 2.22 0.03
N ASP A 427 -20.81 1.74 -0.75
CA ASP A 427 -21.05 0.33 -1.06
C ASP A 427 -21.09 0.04 -2.58
N CYS A 428 -20.49 0.92 -3.40
CA CYS A 428 -20.52 0.81 -4.86
C CYS A 428 -19.45 -0.13 -5.43
N GLU A 429 -18.38 -0.40 -4.68
CA GLU A 429 -17.26 -1.19 -5.16
C GLU A 429 -17.62 -2.68 -5.22
N ARG A 430 -17.16 -3.36 -6.26
CA ARG A 430 -17.41 -4.78 -6.56
C ARG A 430 -16.09 -5.52 -6.63
N LEU A 431 -16.06 -6.70 -5.99
CA LEU A 431 -14.90 -7.57 -5.93
C LEU A 431 -15.31 -9.01 -6.19
N VAL A 432 -14.55 -9.72 -7.01
CA VAL A 432 -14.62 -11.19 -7.10
C VAL A 432 -13.22 -11.75 -6.90
N ILE A 433 -13.09 -12.71 -5.99
CA ILE A 433 -11.90 -13.54 -5.83
C ILE A 433 -12.23 -14.90 -6.41
N ALA A 434 -11.41 -15.36 -7.35
CA ALA A 434 -11.57 -16.65 -8.02
C ALA A 434 -10.33 -17.50 -7.76
N MET A 435 -10.49 -18.62 -7.07
CA MET A 435 -9.44 -19.60 -6.81
C MET A 435 -9.65 -20.80 -7.73
N GLU A 436 -8.64 -21.17 -8.51
CA GLU A 436 -8.70 -22.32 -9.40
C GLU A 436 -9.06 -23.59 -8.61
N ALA A 437 -10.00 -24.38 -9.11
CA ALA A 437 -10.40 -25.66 -8.56
C ALA A 437 -9.99 -26.77 -9.54
N VAL A 438 -8.97 -27.55 -9.17
CA VAL A 438 -8.50 -28.68 -10.00
C VAL A 438 -9.42 -29.88 -9.89
N ASP A 439 -10.18 -29.98 -8.80
CA ASP A 439 -11.33 -30.87 -8.62
C ASP A 439 -12.56 -30.07 -8.22
N GLU A 440 -13.26 -29.54 -9.23
CA GLU A 440 -14.42 -28.67 -9.04
C GLU A 440 -15.55 -29.37 -8.25
N ALA A 441 -15.75 -30.66 -8.48
CA ALA A 441 -16.82 -31.41 -7.81
C ALA A 441 -16.54 -31.57 -6.31
N SER A 442 -15.32 -31.87 -5.94
CA SER A 442 -14.92 -31.98 -4.53
C SER A 442 -14.95 -30.62 -3.83
N VAL A 443 -14.48 -29.56 -4.48
CA VAL A 443 -14.58 -28.20 -3.93
C VAL A 443 -16.05 -27.80 -3.75
N ALA A 444 -16.93 -28.06 -4.73
CA ALA A 444 -18.34 -27.73 -4.63
C ALA A 444 -19.03 -28.47 -3.48
N ALA A 445 -18.73 -29.76 -3.30
CA ALA A 445 -19.29 -30.55 -2.21
C ALA A 445 -18.81 -30.05 -0.83
N THR A 446 -17.54 -29.68 -0.74
CA THR A 446 -16.96 -29.15 0.49
C THR A 446 -17.53 -27.78 0.85
N ILE A 447 -17.62 -26.87 -0.13
CA ILE A 447 -18.22 -25.55 0.09
C ILE A 447 -19.69 -25.67 0.48
N ALA A 448 -20.46 -26.60 -0.14
CA ALA A 448 -21.84 -26.84 0.26
C ALA A 448 -21.95 -27.23 1.74
N LYS A 449 -21.12 -28.16 2.23
CA LYS A 449 -21.12 -28.55 3.64
C LYS A 449 -20.78 -27.37 4.56
N VAL A 450 -19.77 -26.57 4.20
CA VAL A 450 -19.37 -25.40 5.00
C VAL A 450 -20.50 -24.37 5.08
N MET A 451 -21.16 -24.09 3.95
CA MET A 451 -22.21 -23.09 3.89
C MET A 451 -23.52 -23.58 4.52
N GLU A 452 -23.83 -24.89 4.47
CA GLU A 452 -24.99 -25.48 5.12
C GLU A 452 -24.84 -25.50 6.65
N ALA A 453 -23.60 -25.58 7.16
CA ALA A 453 -23.32 -25.49 8.58
C ALA A 453 -23.34 -24.05 9.12
N ASP A 454 -23.31 -23.03 8.25
CA ASP A 454 -23.37 -21.61 8.65
C ASP A 454 -24.80 -21.07 8.53
N SER A 455 -25.43 -20.77 9.66
CA SER A 455 -26.80 -20.23 9.73
C SER A 455 -26.96 -18.84 9.10
N ASP A 456 -25.86 -18.12 8.88
CA ASP A 456 -25.86 -16.80 8.24
C ASP A 456 -25.85 -16.90 6.70
N MET A 457 -25.69 -18.11 6.14
CA MET A 457 -25.67 -18.35 4.70
C MET A 457 -26.98 -18.96 4.21
N GLN A 458 -27.50 -18.42 3.12
CA GLN A 458 -28.66 -18.99 2.45
C GLN A 458 -28.31 -19.50 1.05
N LYS A 459 -28.87 -20.67 0.72
CA LYS A 459 -28.73 -21.25 -0.61
C LYS A 459 -29.62 -20.51 -1.60
N ILE A 460 -29.05 -20.09 -2.70
CA ILE A 460 -29.75 -19.42 -3.80
C ILE A 460 -29.44 -20.10 -5.14
N ASP A 461 -30.24 -19.83 -6.15
CA ASP A 461 -29.97 -20.19 -7.54
C ASP A 461 -29.66 -18.93 -8.35
N ILE A 462 -28.57 -18.98 -9.11
CA ILE A 462 -28.18 -17.93 -10.06
C ILE A 462 -28.05 -18.58 -11.44
N ASN A 463 -29.06 -18.42 -12.26
CA ASN A 463 -29.09 -18.94 -13.63
C ASN A 463 -28.82 -20.46 -13.72
N GLY A 464 -29.38 -21.25 -12.79
CA GLY A 464 -29.18 -22.68 -12.69
C GLY A 464 -27.90 -23.11 -11.96
N GLN A 465 -27.10 -22.18 -11.49
CA GLN A 465 -25.91 -22.43 -10.66
C GLN A 465 -26.23 -22.25 -9.18
N VAL A 466 -25.92 -23.26 -8.38
CA VAL A 466 -26.03 -23.17 -6.90
C VAL A 466 -25.03 -22.15 -6.37
N ALA A 467 -25.51 -21.21 -5.59
CA ALA A 467 -24.69 -20.23 -4.87
C ALA A 467 -25.19 -20.06 -3.44
N TRP A 468 -24.37 -19.43 -2.62
CA TRP A 468 -24.63 -19.16 -1.21
C TRP A 468 -24.43 -17.67 -0.95
N GLU A 469 -25.45 -17.02 -0.38
CA GLU A 469 -25.47 -15.60 -0.10
C GLU A 469 -25.54 -15.35 1.40
N LEU A 470 -24.75 -14.40 1.90
CA LEU A 470 -24.76 -14.00 3.29
C LEU A 470 -26.06 -13.25 3.60
N ILE A 471 -26.81 -13.70 4.62
CA ILE A 471 -28.06 -13.06 5.06
C ILE A 471 -27.73 -11.75 5.78
N ASP A 472 -28.27 -10.64 5.30
CA ASP A 472 -28.18 -9.37 5.98
C ASP A 472 -29.22 -9.28 7.12
N HIS A 473 -28.79 -9.52 8.34
CA HIS A 473 -29.64 -9.42 9.52
C HIS A 473 -29.92 -7.98 9.97
N SER A 474 -29.33 -6.97 9.32
CA SER A 474 -29.55 -5.55 9.67
C SER A 474 -30.98 -5.08 9.36
N MET A 475 -31.68 -5.79 8.49
CA MET A 475 -33.10 -5.56 8.15
C MET A 475 -34.08 -6.32 9.06
N ALA A 476 -33.60 -7.19 9.95
CA ALA A 476 -34.47 -7.87 10.91
C ALA A 476 -34.99 -6.85 11.92
N LEU A 477 -36.31 -6.75 12.03
CA LEU A 477 -36.98 -5.92 13.03
C LEU A 477 -36.42 -6.25 14.43
N PRO A 478 -36.13 -5.26 15.26
CA PRO A 478 -35.66 -5.50 16.63
C PRO A 478 -36.62 -6.44 17.33
N LYS A 479 -36.13 -7.58 17.82
CA LYS A 479 -36.89 -8.47 18.68
C LYS A 479 -37.35 -7.62 19.88
N LEU A 480 -38.64 -7.38 19.99
CA LEU A 480 -39.23 -6.84 21.20
C LEU A 480 -38.96 -7.84 22.33
N GLU A 481 -37.96 -7.56 23.15
CA GLU A 481 -37.81 -8.22 24.43
C GLU A 481 -38.98 -7.79 25.30
N VAL A 482 -39.97 -8.64 25.43
CA VAL A 482 -41.03 -8.48 26.43
C VAL A 482 -40.41 -8.85 27.76
N GLU A 483 -40.01 -7.87 28.54
CA GLU A 483 -39.67 -8.07 29.94
C GLU A 483 -40.86 -8.66 30.68
N THR A 484 -40.83 -9.94 31.00
CA THR A 484 -41.76 -10.58 31.92
C THR A 484 -41.27 -10.29 33.34
N PRO A 485 -42.06 -9.59 34.19
CA PRO A 485 -41.65 -9.36 35.56
C PRO A 485 -41.79 -10.62 36.40
N GLY A 486 -40.68 -11.08 36.95
CA GLY A 486 -40.63 -11.94 38.12
C GLY A 486 -40.63 -13.45 37.90
N GLY A 487 -39.46 -14.02 37.86
CA GLY A 487 -39.25 -15.46 38.03
C GLY A 487 -37.76 -15.76 38.18
N ALA A 488 -37.36 -16.04 39.43
CA ALA A 488 -36.02 -16.54 39.72
C ALA A 488 -35.84 -17.90 39.04
N VAL A 489 -34.87 -18.04 38.13
CA VAL A 489 -34.46 -19.28 37.52
C VAL A 489 -33.22 -19.77 38.26
N PRO A 490 -33.16 -21.08 38.66
CA PRO A 490 -32.01 -21.62 39.38
C PRO A 490 -30.77 -21.68 38.46
N HIS A 491 -29.63 -21.28 38.98
CA HIS A 491 -28.30 -21.50 38.38
C HIS A 491 -28.10 -23.00 38.20
N VAL A 492 -27.89 -23.40 36.96
CA VAL A 492 -27.32 -24.71 36.62
C VAL A 492 -25.95 -24.42 36.01
N ASP A 493 -24.92 -24.92 36.67
CA ASP A 493 -23.53 -24.86 36.23
C ASP A 493 -23.34 -25.65 34.93
N HIS A 494 -23.11 -24.96 33.82
CA HIS A 494 -22.59 -25.51 32.55
C HIS A 494 -21.40 -24.68 32.12
N ASP A 495 -20.21 -24.95 32.71
CA ASP A 495 -19.17 -23.94 32.74
C ASP A 495 -18.11 -23.99 31.64
N GLU A 496 -18.01 -24.98 30.77
CA GLU A 496 -16.95 -25.00 29.77
C GLU A 496 -17.45 -24.86 28.30
N GLN A 497 -18.57 -25.47 27.96
CA GLN A 497 -19.13 -25.39 26.61
C GLN A 497 -19.76 -24.00 26.32
N ASP A 498 -20.36 -23.39 27.33
CA ASP A 498 -20.93 -22.04 27.21
C ASP A 498 -19.87 -20.93 27.10
N GLU A 499 -18.69 -21.11 27.70
CA GLU A 499 -17.60 -20.14 27.55
C GLU A 499 -16.97 -20.20 26.16
N ALA A 500 -16.81 -21.38 25.58
CA ALA A 500 -16.33 -21.55 24.21
C ALA A 500 -17.33 -20.97 23.20
N HIS A 501 -18.63 -21.22 23.41
CA HIS A 501 -19.70 -20.65 22.57
C HIS A 501 -19.78 -19.12 22.68
N ARG A 502 -19.73 -18.56 23.88
CA ARG A 502 -19.67 -17.11 24.13
C ARG A 502 -18.39 -16.47 23.59
N ARG A 503 -17.27 -17.19 23.62
CA ARG A 503 -15.99 -16.74 23.05
C ARG A 503 -16.05 -16.73 21.53
N ARG A 504 -16.65 -17.76 20.89
CA ARG A 504 -16.93 -17.81 19.45
C ARG A 504 -17.90 -16.69 19.02
N GLN A 505 -18.95 -16.45 19.78
CA GLN A 505 -19.92 -15.38 19.52
C GLN A 505 -19.30 -13.99 19.66
N ARG A 506 -18.43 -13.77 20.68
CA ARG A 506 -17.67 -12.51 20.83
C ARG A 506 -16.61 -12.31 19.75
N LEU A 507 -16.04 -13.37 19.20
CA LEU A 507 -15.14 -13.29 18.05
C LEU A 507 -15.93 -12.93 16.78
N ARG A 508 -17.12 -13.55 16.56
CA ARG A 508 -18.03 -13.21 15.46
C ARG A 508 -18.59 -11.79 15.52
N GLU A 509 -18.91 -11.28 16.73
CA GLU A 509 -19.39 -9.91 16.94
C GLU A 509 -18.29 -8.85 16.84
N LYS A 510 -17.03 -9.25 17.03
CA LYS A 510 -15.87 -8.37 17.00
C LYS A 510 -15.26 -8.18 15.61
N ASP A 511 -15.43 -9.17 14.77
CA ASP A 511 -15.02 -9.11 13.37
C ASP A 511 -16.22 -8.61 12.55
N GLY A 512 -16.29 -7.30 12.33
CA GLY A 512 -17.17 -6.74 11.32
C GLY A 512 -16.98 -7.55 10.03
N LYS A 513 -18.05 -8.13 9.48
CA LYS A 513 -17.98 -9.00 8.29
C LYS A 513 -17.23 -8.27 7.18
N LEU A 514 -16.08 -8.79 6.78
CA LEU A 514 -15.22 -8.18 5.75
C LEU A 514 -15.96 -7.99 4.41
N LEU A 515 -16.91 -8.87 4.12
CA LEU A 515 -17.76 -8.81 2.93
C LEU A 515 -19.23 -9.02 3.35
N PRO A 516 -19.95 -7.96 3.75
CA PRO A 516 -21.29 -8.07 4.34
C PRO A 516 -22.38 -8.59 3.39
N HIS A 517 -22.16 -8.55 2.07
CA HIS A 517 -23.09 -9.01 1.04
C HIS A 517 -22.49 -10.15 0.20
N SER A 518 -21.54 -10.91 0.78
CA SER A 518 -20.80 -11.92 0.03
C SER A 518 -21.67 -13.01 -0.53
N THR A 519 -21.34 -13.39 -1.75
CA THR A 519 -21.96 -14.54 -2.45
C THR A 519 -20.85 -15.50 -2.90
N VAL A 520 -21.02 -16.78 -2.62
CA VAL A 520 -20.02 -17.82 -2.89
C VAL A 520 -20.62 -18.89 -3.81
N THR A 521 -19.87 -19.31 -4.81
CA THR A 521 -20.22 -20.45 -5.67
C THR A 521 -18.97 -21.18 -6.15
N VAL A 522 -19.15 -22.40 -6.66
CA VAL A 522 -18.09 -23.13 -7.37
C VAL A 522 -18.58 -23.38 -8.79
N ALA A 523 -17.95 -22.74 -9.74
CA ALA A 523 -18.32 -22.78 -11.14
C ALA A 523 -17.12 -22.45 -12.03
N LYS A 524 -17.16 -22.90 -13.29
CA LYS A 524 -16.15 -22.56 -14.32
C LYS A 524 -14.72 -22.96 -13.92
N GLY A 525 -14.59 -24.06 -13.18
CA GLY A 525 -13.30 -24.52 -12.67
C GLY A 525 -12.73 -23.65 -11.54
N HIS A 526 -13.57 -22.88 -10.84
CA HIS A 526 -13.10 -21.98 -9.77
C HIS A 526 -14.06 -21.94 -8.59
N LEU A 527 -13.50 -21.77 -7.39
CA LEU A 527 -14.21 -21.25 -6.23
C LEU A 527 -14.29 -19.72 -6.39
N LEU A 528 -15.50 -19.20 -6.51
CA LEU A 528 -15.80 -17.79 -6.73
C LEU A 528 -16.36 -17.18 -5.44
N ILE A 529 -15.71 -16.16 -4.91
CA ILE A 529 -16.17 -15.38 -3.75
C ILE A 529 -16.38 -13.96 -4.22
N ALA A 530 -17.62 -13.52 -4.29
CA ALA A 530 -18.00 -12.19 -4.71
C ALA A 530 -18.43 -11.32 -3.53
N SER A 531 -18.13 -10.03 -3.59
CA SER A 531 -18.58 -9.06 -2.58
C SER A 531 -20.09 -8.82 -2.64
N HIS A 532 -20.71 -9.03 -3.80
CA HIS A 532 -22.14 -8.82 -4.07
C HIS A 532 -22.62 -9.79 -5.12
N ARG A 533 -23.90 -10.09 -5.08
CA ARG A 533 -24.55 -11.00 -6.00
C ARG A 533 -24.51 -10.51 -7.47
N ASP A 534 -24.71 -9.23 -7.71
CA ASP A 534 -24.77 -8.64 -9.06
C ASP A 534 -23.48 -8.84 -9.87
N ILE A 535 -22.31 -8.71 -9.25
CA ILE A 535 -21.05 -8.97 -9.95
C ILE A 535 -20.84 -10.46 -10.22
N LEU A 536 -21.33 -11.34 -9.33
CA LEU A 536 -21.27 -12.77 -9.56
C LEU A 536 -22.19 -13.19 -10.73
N GLU A 537 -23.40 -12.62 -10.81
CA GLU A 537 -24.32 -12.83 -11.93
C GLU A 537 -23.67 -12.45 -13.28
N ARG A 538 -22.98 -11.30 -13.32
CA ARG A 538 -22.24 -10.86 -14.51
C ARG A 538 -21.10 -11.81 -14.89
N VAL A 539 -20.33 -12.30 -13.93
CA VAL A 539 -19.24 -13.26 -14.14
C VAL A 539 -19.80 -14.59 -14.65
N LEU A 540 -20.91 -15.08 -14.09
CA LEU A 540 -21.51 -16.32 -14.51
C LEU A 540 -22.11 -16.22 -15.93
N ALA A 541 -22.66 -15.08 -16.30
CA ALA A 541 -23.22 -14.82 -17.62
C ALA A 541 -22.16 -14.56 -18.71
N ALA A 542 -20.97 -14.12 -18.36
CA ALA A 542 -19.94 -13.67 -19.31
C ALA A 542 -19.33 -14.82 -20.15
N GLU A 543 -19.52 -16.09 -19.78
CA GLU A 543 -19.00 -17.24 -20.55
C GLU A 543 -19.55 -17.33 -21.96
N GLU A 544 -20.78 -16.85 -22.17
CA GLU A 544 -21.45 -16.84 -23.47
C GLU A 544 -21.08 -15.61 -24.32
N ASP A 545 -20.39 -14.64 -23.75
CA ASP A 545 -19.96 -13.42 -24.45
C ASP A 545 -18.62 -13.64 -25.17
N PRO A 546 -18.57 -13.61 -26.53
CA PRO A 546 -17.31 -13.68 -27.26
C PRO A 546 -16.39 -12.46 -27.01
N ALA A 547 -16.89 -11.39 -26.37
CA ALA A 547 -16.17 -10.17 -26.03
C ALA A 547 -15.71 -10.15 -24.57
N SER A 548 -14.95 -11.15 -24.12
CA SER A 548 -14.33 -11.16 -22.80
C SER A 548 -13.18 -10.14 -22.67
N LEU A 549 -12.71 -9.89 -21.45
CA LEU A 549 -11.56 -9.02 -21.18
C LEU A 549 -10.32 -9.42 -21.99
N ALA A 550 -10.10 -10.73 -22.19
CA ALA A 550 -8.98 -11.25 -22.98
C ALA A 550 -8.97 -10.74 -24.43
N SER A 551 -10.13 -10.39 -24.99
CA SER A 551 -10.24 -9.85 -26.34
C SER A 551 -10.13 -8.32 -26.43
N SER A 552 -10.12 -7.60 -25.29
CA SER A 552 -10.13 -6.13 -25.26
C SER A 552 -8.84 -5.53 -25.85
N SER A 553 -8.99 -4.41 -26.56
CA SER A 553 -7.87 -3.62 -27.10
C SER A 553 -6.96 -3.07 -25.98
N ASP A 554 -7.57 -2.68 -24.86
CA ASP A 554 -6.89 -2.11 -23.71
C ASP A 554 -5.92 -3.11 -23.09
N LEU A 555 -6.40 -4.34 -22.79
CA LEU A 555 -5.55 -5.39 -22.26
C LEU A 555 -4.40 -5.72 -23.22
N LYS A 556 -4.70 -5.86 -24.53
CA LYS A 556 -3.68 -6.16 -25.54
C LYS A 556 -2.60 -5.06 -25.62
N ALA A 557 -2.98 -3.79 -25.48
CA ALA A 557 -2.04 -2.68 -25.45
C ALA A 557 -1.11 -2.76 -24.23
N VAL A 558 -1.67 -3.02 -23.05
CA VAL A 558 -0.91 -3.21 -21.81
C VAL A 558 0.02 -4.42 -21.89
N GLU A 559 -0.48 -5.57 -22.36
CA GLU A 559 0.31 -6.80 -22.51
C GLU A 559 1.46 -6.63 -23.52
N ALA A 560 1.26 -5.92 -24.61
CA ALA A 560 2.29 -5.61 -25.59
C ALA A 560 3.42 -4.75 -24.98
N GLU A 561 3.09 -3.81 -24.11
CA GLU A 561 4.09 -3.00 -23.43
C GLU A 561 4.81 -3.77 -22.31
N LEU A 562 4.09 -4.52 -21.47
CA LEU A 562 4.69 -5.37 -20.43
C LEU A 562 5.62 -6.44 -21.02
N GLY A 563 5.26 -7.01 -22.19
CA GLY A 563 6.05 -8.00 -22.91
C GLY A 563 7.44 -7.52 -23.35
N LYS A 564 7.67 -6.20 -23.38
CA LYS A 564 9.01 -5.64 -23.66
C LYS A 564 9.98 -5.82 -22.49
N PHE A 565 9.47 -5.98 -21.28
CA PHE A 565 10.25 -6.02 -20.04
C PHE A 565 10.28 -7.40 -19.38
N VAL A 566 9.23 -8.20 -19.58
CA VAL A 566 9.08 -9.54 -19.02
C VAL A 566 8.79 -10.51 -20.15
N THR A 567 9.79 -11.32 -20.49
CA THR A 567 9.76 -12.23 -21.66
C THR A 567 9.56 -13.70 -21.29
N ALA A 568 9.77 -14.06 -20.02
CA ALA A 568 9.53 -15.39 -19.47
C ALA A 568 8.13 -15.49 -18.85
N GLY A 569 7.79 -16.65 -18.29
CA GLY A 569 6.58 -16.81 -17.50
C GLY A 569 6.55 -15.85 -16.31
N THR A 570 5.35 -15.54 -15.85
CA THR A 570 5.13 -14.60 -14.73
C THR A 570 4.37 -15.26 -13.60
N SER A 571 4.68 -14.83 -12.37
CA SER A 571 3.95 -15.26 -11.17
C SER A 571 2.74 -14.38 -10.86
N ALA A 572 2.68 -13.15 -11.40
CA ALA A 572 1.47 -12.34 -11.35
C ALA A 572 1.34 -11.43 -12.57
N ARG A 573 0.09 -11.12 -12.91
CA ARG A 573 -0.32 -10.17 -13.95
C ARG A 573 -1.47 -9.32 -13.41
N GLY A 574 -1.48 -8.04 -13.81
CA GLY A 574 -2.56 -7.13 -13.48
C GLY A 574 -2.86 -6.19 -14.64
N PHE A 575 -4.12 -5.80 -14.74
CA PHE A 575 -4.66 -4.85 -15.69
C PHE A 575 -5.65 -3.92 -14.98
N GLY A 576 -5.66 -2.65 -15.31
CA GLY A 576 -6.62 -1.67 -14.78
C GLY A 576 -6.99 -0.62 -15.80
N ARG A 577 -8.24 -0.18 -15.74
CA ARG A 577 -8.73 1.06 -16.34
C ARG A 577 -8.73 2.11 -15.27
N ASP A 578 -7.73 3.01 -15.30
CA ASP A 578 -7.49 3.94 -14.20
C ASP A 578 -8.67 4.91 -14.01
N ASP A 579 -9.37 5.27 -15.09
CA ASP A 579 -10.57 6.11 -15.04
C ASP A 579 -11.72 5.42 -14.27
N LYS A 580 -11.93 4.12 -14.46
CA LYS A 580 -12.94 3.36 -13.73
C LYS A 580 -12.50 3.05 -12.30
N SER A 581 -11.24 2.64 -12.12
CA SER A 581 -10.71 2.25 -10.81
C SER A 581 -10.61 3.41 -9.81
N ILE A 582 -10.33 4.63 -10.29
CA ILE A 582 -10.18 5.83 -9.45
C ILE A 582 -11.52 6.49 -9.13
N ARG A 583 -12.53 6.36 -10.01
CA ARG A 583 -13.81 7.05 -9.89
C ARG A 583 -14.51 6.87 -8.52
N PRO A 584 -14.63 5.66 -7.94
CA PRO A 584 -15.23 5.52 -6.63
C PRO A 584 -14.54 6.34 -5.54
N ALA A 585 -13.21 6.25 -5.46
CA ALA A 585 -12.43 6.99 -4.48
C ALA A 585 -12.49 8.51 -4.71
N TYR A 586 -12.49 8.95 -5.96
CA TYR A 586 -12.59 10.36 -6.34
C TYR A 586 -13.94 10.97 -5.91
N ASP A 587 -15.04 10.32 -6.28
CA ASP A 587 -16.39 10.82 -5.98
C ASP A 587 -16.69 10.72 -4.47
N MET A 588 -16.27 9.65 -3.79
CA MET A 588 -16.37 9.55 -2.33
C MET A 588 -15.54 10.62 -1.61
N LEU A 589 -14.34 10.95 -2.12
CA LEU A 589 -13.52 12.05 -1.59
C LEU A 589 -14.26 13.39 -1.75
N ARG A 590 -14.86 13.61 -2.91
CA ARG A 590 -15.66 14.80 -3.21
C ARG A 590 -16.88 14.93 -2.30
N GLN A 591 -17.52 13.82 -1.98
CA GLN A 591 -18.69 13.75 -1.09
C GLN A 591 -18.34 13.79 0.41
N GLY A 592 -17.07 13.64 0.79
CA GLY A 592 -16.64 13.53 2.19
C GLY A 592 -16.90 12.16 2.81
N GLU A 593 -17.20 11.15 2.00
CA GLU A 593 -17.62 9.81 2.42
C GLU A 593 -16.50 8.76 2.34
N MET A 594 -15.32 9.12 1.84
CA MET A 594 -14.21 8.17 1.60
C MET A 594 -13.84 7.30 2.83
N PRO A 595 -13.80 7.84 4.06
CA PRO A 595 -13.49 7.03 5.24
C PRO A 595 -14.56 5.98 5.60
N LYS A 596 -15.77 6.12 5.06
CA LYS A 596 -16.90 5.23 5.28
C LYS A 596 -17.03 4.14 4.22
N SER A 597 -16.12 4.08 3.24
CA SER A 597 -16.12 3.04 2.21
C SER A 597 -16.15 1.66 2.84
N LYS A 598 -17.02 0.80 2.32
CA LYS A 598 -17.17 -0.60 2.71
C LYS A 598 -16.31 -1.55 1.87
N SER A 599 -15.45 -1.01 0.99
CA SER A 599 -14.54 -1.85 0.23
C SER A 599 -13.57 -2.60 1.16
N LEU A 600 -13.22 -3.82 0.76
CA LEU A 600 -12.28 -4.66 1.51
C LEU A 600 -10.96 -3.92 1.78
N PHE A 601 -10.44 -3.18 0.80
CA PHE A 601 -9.21 -2.41 0.93
C PHE A 601 -9.35 -1.26 1.94
N ALA A 602 -10.46 -0.52 1.92
CA ALA A 602 -10.71 0.55 2.88
C ALA A 602 -10.86 0.01 4.30
N GLN A 603 -11.52 -1.13 4.47
CA GLN A 603 -11.65 -1.80 5.76
C GLN A 603 -10.28 -2.24 6.29
N LEU A 604 -9.47 -2.95 5.50
CA LEU A 604 -8.11 -3.35 5.87
C LEU A 604 -7.22 -2.16 6.24
N LEU A 605 -7.29 -1.06 5.48
CA LEU A 605 -6.57 0.17 5.82
C LEU A 605 -7.06 0.78 7.13
N ASN A 606 -8.37 0.76 7.39
CA ASN A 606 -8.93 1.27 8.64
C ASN A 606 -8.46 0.43 9.83
N ASP A 607 -8.40 -0.89 9.70
CA ASP A 607 -7.93 -1.79 10.76
C ASP A 607 -6.41 -1.67 11.01
N MET A 608 -5.62 -1.63 9.95
CA MET A 608 -4.15 -1.50 10.06
C MET A 608 -3.70 -0.15 10.62
N LEU A 609 -4.38 0.93 10.24
CA LEU A 609 -3.98 2.29 10.55
C LEU A 609 -4.92 2.98 11.56
N GLY A 610 -6.01 2.35 11.95
CA GLY A 610 -6.97 2.81 12.97
C GLY A 610 -6.37 2.82 14.39
N ASP A 611 -7.10 3.41 15.33
CA ASP A 611 -6.69 3.48 16.75
C ASP A 611 -6.94 2.17 17.52
N GLY A 612 -7.21 1.06 16.81
CA GLY A 612 -7.49 -0.26 17.38
C GLY A 612 -8.85 -0.34 18.11
N LYS A 613 -9.75 0.58 17.85
CA LYS A 613 -11.14 0.51 18.31
C LYS A 613 -12.02 0.09 17.14
N PRO A 614 -12.68 -1.07 17.22
CA PRO A 614 -13.64 -1.48 16.19
C PRO A 614 -14.71 -0.39 15.99
N GLY A 615 -15.07 -0.10 14.73
CA GLY A 615 -16.11 0.85 14.37
C GLY A 615 -15.74 2.34 14.43
N THR A 616 -14.48 2.71 14.69
CA THR A 616 -14.05 4.12 14.57
C THR A 616 -13.77 4.46 13.12
N VAL A 617 -14.68 5.15 12.47
CA VAL A 617 -14.49 5.74 11.14
C VAL A 617 -13.48 6.89 11.25
N ARG A 618 -12.49 6.90 10.35
CA ARG A 618 -11.50 7.99 10.29
C ARG A 618 -12.13 9.28 9.83
N GLU A 619 -11.60 10.37 10.32
CA GLU A 619 -11.93 11.69 9.79
C GLU A 619 -11.23 11.89 8.43
N GLN A 620 -11.98 12.32 7.42
CA GLN A 620 -11.42 12.68 6.12
C GLN A 620 -10.51 13.90 6.30
N ARG A 621 -9.23 13.75 5.97
CA ARG A 621 -8.23 14.80 6.19
C ARG A 621 -8.12 15.77 5.04
N ILE A 622 -8.46 15.33 3.83
CA ILE A 622 -8.45 16.15 2.61
C ILE A 622 -9.90 16.48 2.29
N ASP A 623 -10.23 17.76 2.27
CA ASP A 623 -11.53 18.21 1.84
C ASP A 623 -11.62 18.17 0.31
N GLY A 624 -12.41 17.24 -0.20
CA GLY A 624 -12.65 17.06 -1.63
C GLY A 624 -13.84 17.85 -2.18
N SER A 625 -14.52 18.65 -1.37
CA SER A 625 -15.76 19.34 -1.78
C SER A 625 -15.63 20.29 -2.97
N THR A 626 -14.40 20.72 -3.27
CA THR A 626 -14.08 21.61 -4.40
C THR A 626 -13.53 20.86 -5.62
N LEU A 627 -13.48 19.52 -5.58
CA LEU A 627 -13.16 18.70 -6.76
C LEU A 627 -14.22 18.91 -7.85
N PRO A 628 -13.83 19.02 -9.13
CA PRO A 628 -14.77 19.08 -10.24
C PRO A 628 -15.53 17.76 -10.40
N GLU A 629 -16.55 17.75 -11.27
CA GLU A 629 -17.19 16.50 -11.71
C GLU A 629 -16.15 15.59 -12.37
N PHE A 630 -16.18 14.29 -12.05
CA PHE A 630 -15.18 13.33 -12.53
C PHE A 630 -15.04 13.31 -14.05
N GLU A 631 -16.13 13.46 -14.78
CA GLU A 631 -16.15 13.45 -16.23
C GLU A 631 -15.28 14.56 -16.87
N LEU A 632 -15.08 15.69 -16.19
CA LEU A 632 -14.20 16.77 -16.67
C LEU A 632 -12.72 16.37 -16.63
N VAL A 633 -12.35 15.49 -15.71
CA VAL A 633 -10.96 15.08 -15.47
C VAL A 633 -10.66 13.65 -15.93
N ARG A 634 -11.67 12.87 -16.28
CA ARG A 634 -11.59 11.47 -16.72
C ARG A 634 -10.55 11.26 -17.84
N LYS A 635 -10.40 12.22 -18.74
CA LYS A 635 -9.46 12.19 -19.88
C LYS A 635 -7.98 12.02 -19.50
N TYR A 636 -7.62 12.30 -18.24
CA TYR A 636 -6.24 12.18 -17.74
C TYR A 636 -5.91 10.78 -17.21
N PHE A 637 -6.92 9.92 -17.01
CA PHE A 637 -6.76 8.58 -16.52
C PHE A 637 -6.81 7.58 -17.68
N GLY A 638 -5.78 6.77 -17.80
CA GLY A 638 -5.62 5.84 -18.90
C GLY A 638 -5.86 4.39 -18.51
N ILE A 639 -4.94 3.54 -18.91
CA ILE A 639 -4.92 2.11 -18.56
C ILE A 639 -3.58 1.77 -17.93
N SER A 640 -3.59 0.78 -17.06
CA SER A 640 -2.38 0.37 -16.33
C SER A 640 -2.19 -1.15 -16.38
N GLY A 641 -0.97 -1.56 -16.16
CA GLY A 641 -0.61 -2.97 -16.07
C GLY A 641 0.55 -3.24 -15.14
N LEU A 642 0.58 -4.47 -14.65
CA LEU A 642 1.61 -4.99 -13.76
C LEU A 642 2.00 -6.41 -14.17
N ALA A 643 3.28 -6.72 -14.07
CA ALA A 643 3.80 -8.08 -14.18
C ALA A 643 4.79 -8.34 -13.05
N MET A 644 4.72 -9.52 -12.45
CA MET A 644 5.69 -10.01 -11.48
C MET A 644 6.33 -11.29 -12.01
N GLU A 645 7.62 -11.40 -11.86
CA GLU A 645 8.42 -12.57 -12.20
C GLU A 645 9.17 -13.05 -10.96
N SER A 646 8.95 -14.30 -10.58
CA SER A 646 9.76 -14.94 -9.54
C SER A 646 11.11 -15.32 -10.11
N ARG A 647 12.19 -14.85 -9.49
CA ARG A 647 13.58 -15.08 -9.83
C ARG A 647 14.31 -15.77 -8.69
N SER A 648 15.50 -16.28 -8.97
CA SER A 648 16.33 -16.93 -7.94
C SER A 648 16.59 -16.04 -6.71
N GLN A 649 16.66 -14.71 -6.89
CA GLN A 649 16.97 -13.76 -5.83
C GLN A 649 15.76 -13.01 -5.28
N GLY A 650 14.53 -13.36 -5.67
CA GLY A 650 13.33 -12.67 -5.20
C GLY A 650 12.28 -12.43 -6.28
N TRP A 651 11.56 -11.31 -6.18
CA TRP A 651 10.46 -11.00 -7.11
C TRP A 651 10.73 -9.69 -7.82
N TYR A 652 10.83 -9.78 -9.14
CA TYR A 652 10.95 -8.60 -10.00
C TYR A 652 9.57 -8.16 -10.48
N VAL A 653 9.27 -6.89 -10.31
CA VAL A 653 7.96 -6.30 -10.61
C VAL A 653 8.13 -5.15 -11.59
N VAL A 654 7.35 -5.19 -12.66
CA VAL A 654 7.20 -4.09 -13.61
C VAL A 654 5.77 -3.60 -13.59
N GLY A 655 5.57 -2.30 -13.45
CA GLY A 655 4.27 -1.66 -13.62
C GLY A 655 4.37 -0.49 -14.58
N LEU A 656 3.31 -0.25 -15.31
CA LEU A 656 3.21 0.87 -16.25
C LEU A 656 1.80 1.42 -16.30
N SER A 657 1.71 2.71 -16.64
CA SER A 657 0.46 3.38 -16.98
C SER A 657 0.62 4.02 -18.36
N LEU A 658 -0.34 3.75 -19.23
CA LEU A 658 -0.43 4.30 -20.57
C LEU A 658 -1.47 5.44 -20.57
N PRO A 659 -1.19 6.55 -21.25
CA PRO A 659 -2.19 7.60 -21.42
C PRO A 659 -3.38 7.07 -22.23
N ARG A 660 -4.55 7.64 -22.01
CA ARG A 660 -5.76 7.29 -22.76
C ARG A 660 -5.57 7.59 -24.25
N SER A 661 -5.85 6.62 -25.10
CA SER A 661 -5.80 6.85 -26.54
C SER A 661 -7.08 7.55 -27.03
N PRO A 662 -7.01 8.40 -28.07
CA PRO A 662 -8.21 9.04 -28.66
C PRO A 662 -9.24 8.03 -29.19
N GLN A 663 -8.82 6.84 -29.59
CA GLN A 663 -9.69 5.77 -30.09
C GLN A 663 -10.52 5.12 -28.99
N GLN A 664 -9.99 5.01 -27.78
CA GLN A 664 -10.70 4.48 -26.61
C GLN A 664 -11.92 5.33 -26.24
N GLY A 665 -11.82 6.66 -26.35
CA GLY A 665 -12.96 7.56 -26.13
C GLY A 665 -14.09 7.37 -27.13
N GLN A 666 -13.77 7.09 -28.40
CA GLN A 666 -14.75 6.90 -29.46
C GLN A 666 -15.45 5.54 -29.42
N GLU A 667 -14.74 4.48 -29.01
CA GLU A 667 -15.34 3.14 -28.84
C GLU A 667 -16.35 3.13 -27.68
N GLU A 668 -16.05 3.80 -26.56
CA GLU A 668 -16.96 3.91 -25.42
C GLU A 668 -18.20 4.76 -25.74
N GLU A 669 -18.06 5.89 -26.46
CA GLU A 669 -19.20 6.70 -26.89
C GLU A 669 -20.13 5.90 -27.81
N GLN A 670 -19.58 5.06 -28.68
CA GLN A 670 -20.37 4.18 -29.53
C GLN A 670 -21.02 3.03 -28.76
N GLU A 671 -20.39 2.53 -27.72
CA GLU A 671 -20.93 1.46 -26.87
C GLU A 671 -22.05 1.97 -25.97
N VAL A 672 -21.89 3.16 -25.38
CA VAL A 672 -22.95 3.85 -24.62
C VAL A 672 -24.16 4.15 -25.52
N ALA A 673 -23.94 4.55 -26.77
CA ALA A 673 -25.00 4.80 -27.73
C ALA A 673 -25.73 3.52 -28.19
N ARG A 674 -25.12 2.34 -28.04
CA ARG A 674 -25.71 1.04 -28.39
C ARG A 674 -26.44 0.35 -27.23
N ARG A 675 -26.29 0.82 -25.98
CA ARG A 675 -27.05 0.26 -24.84
C ARG A 675 -28.54 0.59 -25.05
N PRO A 676 -29.44 -0.40 -25.01
CA PRO A 676 -30.88 -0.12 -25.03
C PRO A 676 -31.25 0.75 -23.84
N ALA A 677 -32.03 1.78 -24.06
CA ALA A 677 -32.56 2.61 -22.99
C ALA A 677 -33.30 1.69 -22.00
N GLU A 678 -32.87 1.68 -20.73
CA GLU A 678 -33.57 0.98 -19.66
C GLU A 678 -35.03 1.44 -19.66
N PRO A 679 -36.00 0.52 -19.55
CA PRO A 679 -37.41 0.89 -19.46
C PRO A 679 -37.59 1.68 -18.14
N SER A 680 -37.98 2.93 -18.27
CA SER A 680 -38.30 3.78 -17.13
C SER A 680 -39.43 3.14 -16.34
N ASN A 681 -39.15 2.54 -15.22
CA ASN A 681 -40.13 2.17 -14.22
C ASN A 681 -40.71 3.46 -13.61
N ARG A 682 -41.87 3.84 -14.13
CA ARG A 682 -42.75 4.80 -13.44
C ARG A 682 -43.64 4.09 -12.44
#